data_f89a2898a15b90fb42b07f7f45c6034d
#
_entry.id   f89a2898a15b90fb42b07f7f45c6034d
#
_cell.length_a   1.000
_cell.length_b   1.000
_cell.length_c   1.000
_cell.angle_alpha   90.00
_cell.angle_beta   90.00
_cell.angle_gamma   90.00
#
_symmetry.space_group_name_H-M   'P 1'
#
loop_
_entity.id
_entity.type
_entity.pdbx_description
1 polymer ?
#
loop_
_entity_poly.entity_id
_entity_poly.type
_entity_poly.pdbx_seq_one_letter_code
_entity_poly.pdbx_strand_id
1 'polypeptide(L)'
;MRPRTQLNCLTAILTLLLLLLLPVWPASGGVQTANGDGGSASDGAERAPSLIPQLFWHVDMAFAGGSAERMPMWQVSHRGGRLIDRRSDGWMAARVVTDWRYPSNRNSLHGYLQESGTDGSAPGSSRAQDYWHQPGFGPTRNEEPRRYSRWYTWKPDYRAGLELIAKPESGETRIYEAFLQLRYGPFQVTGGRRAYTTGFAYHPLSAGSMGMSPNYAPFPRITVGVPHYIPVPFTFRHLEIKGHYAHAWLDDDRFTTDPWLHEKGVYLRTRSDWPVRLQGGFTHFAMWGGTHPELGPAPARFEDYLRVVFGRSADPGHESAIDFPQWVANAIGDHQGVIEFGLGWELFGMEWDAYRQIFFEDGSGMRFYHNKDGLNGLRIRPGSGTSPSNSISSGRVVGAGSGSMGSSRAGSGGSGGGDGNRWIRTILVEYLKTTWQSGPGPTDPPEGPDDPFYDPEEPYFDTDYPYNFGGRDQYYNHYVYRNGWTYRDFSMGSPLLLQQARGRFYYPDGDFTWRRFVSNRVQAWHIGLEGELSGLEDAELAPIATLGRVLTGYRLMVTRARHKGTYDNIDIFNRIINPDAPFADRPRQYHTMLELSGRLPWFDRAFTSDRTSPLNELRLTMALSLDAGELARHTGILIGLRWGNAPF
;
A
#
# COMPACT_ATOMS: atom_id res chain seq x y z
N MET A 1 23.61 -17.84 21.92
CA MET A 1 23.82 -17.15 20.63
C MET A 1 25.25 -16.68 20.55
N ARG A 2 25.96 -16.99 19.49
CA ARG A 2 27.40 -16.79 19.39
C ARG A 2 27.69 -15.31 19.05
N PRO A 3 28.58 -14.60 19.77
CA PRO A 3 28.88 -13.18 19.58
C PRO A 3 29.49 -12.83 18.21
N ARG A 4 29.92 -13.81 17.42
CA ARG A 4 30.48 -13.61 16.08
C ARG A 4 29.48 -13.18 15.00
N THR A 5 28.19 -13.55 15.11
CA THR A 5 27.17 -13.18 14.12
C THR A 5 26.70 -11.73 14.26
N GLN A 6 26.68 -11.19 15.47
CA GLN A 6 26.35 -9.78 15.70
C GLN A 6 27.45 -8.84 15.19
N LEU A 7 28.71 -9.26 15.32
CA LEU A 7 29.87 -8.47 14.83
C LEU A 7 29.86 -8.38 13.31
N ASN A 8 29.47 -9.45 12.59
CA ASN A 8 29.40 -9.46 11.14
C ASN A 8 28.30 -8.55 10.57
N CYS A 9 27.13 -8.49 11.21
CA CYS A 9 26.05 -7.57 10.82
C CYS A 9 26.45 -6.10 11.03
N LEU A 10 27.02 -5.79 12.19
CA LEU A 10 27.50 -4.42 12.47
C LEU A 10 28.61 -4.01 11.50
N THR A 11 29.52 -4.93 11.17
CA THR A 11 30.62 -4.69 10.22
C THR A 11 30.08 -4.48 8.80
N ALA A 12 29.09 -5.26 8.35
CA ALA A 12 28.46 -5.07 7.04
C ALA A 12 27.74 -3.72 6.94
N ILE A 13 27.01 -3.32 7.98
CA ILE A 13 26.32 -2.02 8.04
C ILE A 13 27.32 -0.88 8.15
N LEU A 14 28.37 -1.01 8.97
CA LEU A 14 29.46 -0.03 9.06
C LEU A 14 30.23 0.08 7.74
N THR A 15 30.47 -1.02 7.05
CA THR A 15 31.12 -1.01 5.72
C THR A 15 30.23 -0.35 4.68
N LEU A 16 28.91 -0.59 4.73
CA LEU A 16 27.95 0.07 3.84
C LEU A 16 27.82 1.57 4.18
N LEU A 17 27.79 1.93 5.47
CA LEU A 17 27.84 3.32 5.93
C LEU A 17 29.15 4.01 5.54
N LEU A 18 30.27 3.32 5.64
CA LEU A 18 31.59 3.81 5.17
C LEU A 18 31.64 3.95 3.64
N LEU A 19 31.03 3.04 2.89
CA LEU A 19 30.90 3.15 1.44
C LEU A 19 29.96 4.29 1.02
N LEU A 20 28.92 4.56 1.80
CA LEU A 20 28.02 5.70 1.61
C LEU A 20 28.62 7.03 2.12
N LEU A 21 29.55 6.97 3.07
CA LEU A 21 30.30 8.11 3.61
C LEU A 21 31.60 8.38 2.86
N LEU A 22 32.02 7.50 1.93
CA LEU A 22 33.05 7.88 0.97
C LEU A 22 32.54 9.15 0.30
N PRO A 23 33.29 10.27 0.40
CA PRO A 23 32.82 11.51 -0.18
C PRO A 23 32.59 11.25 -1.67
N VAL A 24 31.35 11.31 -2.10
CA VAL A 24 31.05 11.63 -3.48
C VAL A 24 31.65 13.02 -3.64
N TRP A 25 32.91 13.05 -4.03
CA TRP A 25 33.61 14.27 -4.33
C TRP A 25 32.70 15.09 -5.22
N PRO A 26 32.20 16.25 -4.79
CA PRO A 26 31.50 17.10 -5.72
C PRO A 26 32.54 17.41 -6.80
N ALA A 27 32.28 16.95 -8.02
CA ALA A 27 32.98 17.48 -9.17
C ALA A 27 32.71 18.98 -9.13
N SER A 28 33.67 19.71 -8.60
CA SER A 28 33.70 21.17 -8.56
C SER A 28 33.81 21.66 -10.00
N GLY A 29 32.68 21.64 -10.71
CA GLY A 29 32.49 22.41 -11.90
C GLY A 29 32.49 23.87 -11.47
N GLY A 30 33.59 24.58 -11.75
CA GLY A 30 33.78 25.98 -11.40
C GLY A 30 32.58 26.82 -11.82
N VAL A 31 31.98 27.47 -10.84
CA VAL A 31 31.08 28.58 -11.07
C VAL A 31 31.94 29.74 -11.55
N GLN A 32 31.99 29.97 -12.86
CA GLN A 32 32.40 31.25 -13.39
C GLN A 32 31.36 32.30 -13.01
N THR A 33 31.70 33.14 -12.08
CA THR A 33 30.98 34.39 -11.82
C THR A 33 31.17 35.30 -13.01
N ALA A 34 30.20 35.32 -13.91
CA ALA A 34 30.08 36.42 -14.89
C ALA A 34 29.31 37.55 -14.21
N ASN A 35 30.03 38.58 -13.79
CA ASN A 35 29.47 39.92 -13.58
C ASN A 35 29.06 40.49 -14.94
N GLY A 36 27.82 40.91 -15.10
CA GLY A 36 27.41 41.70 -16.28
C GLY A 36 25.91 41.71 -16.50
N ASP A 37 25.33 42.82 -16.18
CA ASP A 37 24.12 43.46 -16.73
C ASP A 37 22.76 42.79 -16.73
N GLY A 38 21.83 43.53 -16.11
CA GLY A 38 20.41 43.29 -16.04
C GLY A 38 19.74 43.09 -17.40
N GLY A 39 19.19 41.95 -17.57
CA GLY A 39 18.25 41.58 -18.59
C GLY A 39 17.28 40.55 -18.01
N SER A 40 16.04 41.00 -17.81
CA SER A 40 14.90 40.10 -17.46
C SER A 40 14.64 39.17 -18.65
N ALA A 41 15.13 37.95 -18.57
CA ALA A 41 14.70 36.84 -19.42
C ALA A 41 13.98 35.82 -18.55
N SER A 42 12.64 36.00 -18.48
CA SER A 42 11.71 34.88 -18.21
C SER A 42 11.86 33.88 -19.34
N ASP A 43 11.94 32.65 -19.00
CA ASP A 43 11.35 31.48 -19.63
C ASP A 43 12.29 30.29 -19.77
N GLY A 44 11.90 29.21 -19.09
CA GLY A 44 11.91 27.88 -19.68
C GLY A 44 13.26 27.28 -20.10
N ALA A 45 14.39 27.69 -19.54
CA ALA A 45 15.63 26.95 -19.78
C ALA A 45 15.49 25.53 -19.25
N GLU A 46 15.17 24.57 -20.13
CA GLU A 46 15.32 23.14 -19.86
C GLU A 46 16.75 22.93 -19.31
N ARG A 47 16.88 22.64 -18.03
CA ARG A 47 18.18 22.28 -17.47
C ARG A 47 18.74 21.13 -18.30
N ALA A 48 19.95 21.29 -18.79
CA ALA A 48 20.65 20.22 -19.49
C ALA A 48 20.60 18.94 -18.63
N PRO A 49 20.27 17.79 -19.21
CA PRO A 49 20.15 16.55 -18.46
C PRO A 49 21.49 16.23 -17.79
N SER A 50 21.49 16.11 -16.47
CA SER A 50 22.67 15.64 -15.78
C SER A 50 22.95 14.21 -16.23
N LEU A 51 24.21 13.88 -16.53
CA LEU A 51 24.61 12.51 -16.89
C LEU A 51 24.35 11.53 -15.75
N ILE A 52 24.36 12.04 -14.51
CA ILE A 52 24.11 11.26 -13.28
C ILE A 52 22.78 11.76 -12.68
N PRO A 53 21.75 10.91 -12.54
CA PRO A 53 20.51 11.26 -11.86
C PRO A 53 20.79 11.68 -10.42
N GLN A 54 19.94 12.56 -9.86
CA GLN A 54 20.02 12.92 -8.45
C GLN A 54 19.84 11.68 -7.59
N LEU A 55 20.68 11.54 -6.55
CA LEU A 55 20.69 10.41 -5.64
C LEU A 55 19.99 10.79 -4.33
N PHE A 56 19.09 9.93 -3.92
CA PHE A 56 18.40 9.99 -2.63
C PHE A 56 18.79 8.79 -1.79
N TRP A 57 19.00 9.02 -0.50
CA TRP A 57 19.35 7.95 0.43
C TRP A 57 18.68 8.15 1.79
N HIS A 58 18.45 7.08 2.49
CA HIS A 58 18.15 7.11 3.92
C HIS A 58 18.61 5.82 4.60
N VAL A 59 18.84 5.95 5.89
CA VAL A 59 19.01 4.83 6.81
C VAL A 59 17.87 4.88 7.80
N ASP A 60 17.23 3.76 8.04
CA ASP A 60 16.21 3.64 9.06
C ASP A 60 16.44 2.44 9.95
N MET A 61 16.03 2.58 11.19
CA MET A 61 16.00 1.50 12.15
C MET A 61 14.71 1.59 12.96
N ALA A 62 14.19 0.44 13.34
CA ALA A 62 13.11 0.39 14.29
C ALA A 62 13.20 -0.86 15.14
N PHE A 63 12.69 -0.73 16.35
CA PHE A 63 12.50 -1.81 17.30
C PHE A 63 11.05 -1.81 17.76
N ALA A 64 10.47 -3.01 17.85
CA ALA A 64 9.12 -3.21 18.31
C ALA A 64 9.07 -4.33 19.33
N GLY A 65 8.22 -4.18 20.34
CA GLY A 65 8.00 -5.20 21.37
C GLY A 65 6.54 -5.22 21.81
N GLY A 66 6.10 -6.40 22.27
CA GLY A 66 4.76 -6.64 22.78
C GLY A 66 4.76 -7.27 24.16
N SER A 67 3.64 -7.14 24.87
CA SER A 67 3.43 -7.72 26.20
C SER A 67 3.15 -9.23 26.18
N ALA A 68 2.88 -9.81 25.01
CA ALA A 68 2.60 -11.22 24.79
C ALA A 68 3.61 -11.87 23.83
N GLU A 69 3.45 -13.16 23.50
CA GLU A 69 4.30 -13.87 22.54
C GLU A 69 4.24 -13.29 21.14
N ARG A 70 3.14 -12.63 20.80
CA ARG A 70 2.94 -11.92 19.53
C ARG A 70 2.62 -10.46 19.77
N MET A 71 3.04 -9.63 18.84
CA MET A 71 2.74 -8.21 18.84
C MET A 71 1.30 -7.94 18.41
N PRO A 72 0.69 -6.81 18.81
CA PRO A 72 -0.60 -6.37 18.28
C PRO A 72 -0.60 -6.31 16.75
N MET A 73 -1.77 -6.57 16.16
CA MET A 73 -1.89 -6.73 14.71
C MET A 73 -1.38 -5.50 13.93
N TRP A 74 -1.82 -4.29 14.27
CA TRP A 74 -1.42 -3.07 13.55
C TRP A 74 0.04 -2.67 13.78
N GLN A 75 0.71 -3.22 14.78
CA GLN A 75 2.13 -3.00 14.98
C GLN A 75 2.98 -3.71 13.93
N VAL A 76 2.55 -4.89 13.50
CA VAL A 76 3.24 -5.75 12.52
C VAL A 76 2.74 -5.48 11.10
N SER A 77 1.43 -5.28 10.94
CA SER A 77 0.79 -5.09 9.65
C SER A 77 1.19 -3.76 9.00
N HIS A 78 1.17 -3.71 7.67
CA HIS A 78 1.52 -2.54 6.86
C HIS A 78 2.96 -2.06 7.04
N ARG A 79 3.86 -2.95 7.46
CA ARG A 79 5.30 -2.68 7.61
C ARG A 79 6.15 -3.32 6.49
N GLY A 80 5.53 -3.80 5.42
CA GLY A 80 6.22 -4.41 4.29
C GLY A 80 6.97 -5.69 4.65
N GLY A 81 6.46 -6.50 5.59
CA GLY A 81 7.16 -7.70 6.07
C GLY A 81 8.49 -7.41 6.77
N ARG A 82 8.68 -6.18 7.28
CA ARG A 82 9.90 -5.81 8.03
C ARG A 82 9.87 -6.26 9.48
N LEU A 83 8.70 -6.45 10.08
CA LEU A 83 8.50 -6.99 11.42
C LEU A 83 7.91 -8.40 11.36
N ILE A 84 8.53 -9.34 12.04
CA ILE A 84 8.00 -10.69 12.23
C ILE A 84 7.02 -10.65 13.39
N ASP A 85 5.88 -11.33 13.27
CA ASP A 85 4.85 -11.43 14.31
C ASP A 85 5.29 -12.34 15.46
N ARG A 86 6.06 -11.78 16.38
CA ARG A 86 6.56 -12.41 17.61
C ARG A 86 6.64 -11.37 18.73
N ARG A 87 7.08 -11.75 19.93
CA ARG A 87 7.11 -10.87 21.11
C ARG A 87 7.92 -9.60 20.91
N SER A 88 9.07 -9.71 20.23
CA SER A 88 9.90 -8.55 19.86
C SER A 88 10.60 -8.79 18.54
N ASP A 89 10.78 -7.75 17.78
CA ASP A 89 11.53 -7.76 16.51
C ASP A 89 12.00 -6.35 16.16
N GLY A 90 12.98 -6.25 15.27
CA GLY A 90 13.47 -4.98 14.79
C GLY A 90 14.16 -5.11 13.44
N TRP A 91 14.45 -3.97 12.84
CA TRP A 91 15.24 -3.91 11.62
C TRP A 91 16.15 -2.70 11.59
N MET A 92 17.20 -2.80 10.79
CA MET A 92 18.02 -1.71 10.32
C MET A 92 18.03 -1.78 8.79
N ALA A 93 17.82 -0.68 8.11
CA ALA A 93 17.83 -0.66 6.65
C ALA A 93 18.61 0.53 6.11
N ALA A 94 19.23 0.35 4.96
CA ALA A 94 19.87 1.40 4.21
C ALA A 94 19.35 1.35 2.78
N ARG A 95 18.87 2.49 2.29
CA ARG A 95 18.28 2.64 0.97
C ARG A 95 18.94 3.74 0.18
N VAL A 96 19.17 3.47 -1.11
CA VAL A 96 19.64 4.44 -2.09
C VAL A 96 18.73 4.32 -3.33
N VAL A 97 18.31 5.47 -3.85
CA VAL A 97 17.46 5.51 -5.04
C VAL A 97 17.83 6.70 -5.91
N THR A 98 17.85 6.53 -7.22
CA THR A 98 18.04 7.65 -8.15
C THR A 98 16.68 8.29 -8.47
N ASP A 99 16.66 9.57 -8.80
CA ASP A 99 15.52 10.18 -9.49
C ASP A 99 15.49 9.75 -10.96
N TRP A 100 14.46 10.13 -11.70
CA TRP A 100 14.46 10.02 -13.14
C TRP A 100 15.52 10.94 -13.75
N ARG A 101 16.16 10.49 -14.83
CA ARG A 101 17.19 11.29 -15.54
C ARG A 101 16.60 12.58 -16.16
N TYR A 102 15.34 12.52 -16.61
CA TYR A 102 14.59 13.67 -17.09
C TYR A 102 13.44 13.96 -16.14
N PRO A 103 13.72 14.55 -14.97
CA PRO A 103 12.66 14.89 -14.05
C PRO A 103 11.80 15.96 -14.71
N SER A 104 10.52 15.66 -14.96
CA SER A 104 9.56 16.74 -15.16
C SER A 104 9.41 17.46 -13.83
N ASN A 105 9.30 18.79 -13.82
CA ASN A 105 9.17 19.60 -12.59
C ASN A 105 8.06 19.12 -11.62
N ARG A 106 7.24 18.17 -12.03
CA ARG A 106 6.08 17.65 -11.27
C ARG A 106 6.18 16.19 -10.87
N ASN A 107 7.09 15.43 -11.48
CA ASN A 107 7.28 13.99 -11.21
C ASN A 107 8.70 13.68 -10.74
N SER A 108 9.53 14.70 -10.57
CA SER A 108 10.79 14.56 -9.89
C SER A 108 10.54 14.65 -8.40
N LEU A 109 11.27 13.88 -7.65
CA LEU A 109 11.33 13.99 -6.20
C LEU A 109 11.73 15.41 -5.77
N HIS A 110 12.57 16.07 -6.56
CA HIS A 110 13.01 17.45 -6.35
C HIS A 110 11.90 18.48 -6.63
N GLY A 111 11.12 18.34 -7.69
CA GLY A 111 9.97 19.22 -7.98
C GLY A 111 8.89 19.11 -6.91
N TYR A 112 8.67 17.91 -6.38
CA TYR A 112 7.77 17.67 -5.26
C TYR A 112 8.21 18.41 -3.97
N LEU A 113 9.52 18.41 -3.68
CA LEU A 113 10.09 19.15 -2.53
C LEU A 113 10.00 20.67 -2.71
N GLN A 114 10.15 21.14 -3.94
CA GLN A 114 10.13 22.57 -4.23
C GLN A 114 8.71 23.15 -4.17
N GLU A 115 7.69 22.41 -4.60
CA GLU A 115 6.29 22.82 -4.49
C GLU A 115 5.76 22.73 -3.04
N SER A 116 6.30 21.85 -2.21
CA SER A 116 5.93 21.75 -0.80
C SER A 116 6.60 22.80 0.09
N GLY A 117 7.67 23.45 -0.38
CA GLY A 117 8.43 24.45 0.38
C GLY A 117 7.96 25.90 0.21
N THR A 118 7.09 26.18 -0.76
CA THR A 118 6.71 27.58 -1.08
C THR A 118 5.54 28.10 -0.24
N ASP A 119 4.85 27.27 0.53
CA ASP A 119 3.70 27.69 1.34
C ASP A 119 3.96 27.66 2.85
N GLY A 120 5.22 27.51 3.29
CA GLY A 120 5.59 27.53 4.72
C GLY A 120 5.08 26.32 5.51
N SER A 121 4.36 25.40 4.89
CA SER A 121 3.96 24.16 5.52
C SER A 121 5.14 23.20 5.59
N ALA A 122 5.53 22.83 6.80
CA ALA A 122 6.57 21.83 7.02
C ALA A 122 6.26 20.57 6.16
N PRO A 123 7.23 20.02 5.41
CA PRO A 123 7.08 18.78 4.70
C PRO A 123 7.02 17.64 5.74
N GLY A 124 5.95 17.61 6.49
CA GLY A 124 5.71 16.64 7.54
C GLY A 124 4.61 15.72 7.12
N SER A 125 4.91 14.46 6.93
CA SER A 125 3.96 13.37 7.00
C SER A 125 3.66 12.59 5.71
N SER A 126 2.50 12.10 5.62
CA SER A 126 1.95 11.11 4.71
C SER A 126 2.30 11.27 3.22
N ARG A 127 2.46 12.49 2.71
CA ARG A 127 2.73 12.68 1.28
C ARG A 127 4.04 12.09 0.79
N ALA A 128 5.08 12.15 1.60
CA ALA A 128 6.37 11.59 1.23
C ALA A 128 6.45 10.08 1.47
N GLN A 129 5.77 9.58 2.52
CA GLN A 129 5.54 8.14 2.67
C GLN A 129 4.75 7.59 1.49
N ASP A 130 3.75 8.32 1.00
CA ASP A 130 2.96 7.94 -0.17
C ASP A 130 3.81 7.83 -1.43
N TYR A 131 4.80 8.71 -1.63
CA TYR A 131 5.69 8.62 -2.79
C TYR A 131 6.58 7.37 -2.78
N TRP A 132 7.01 6.90 -1.59
CA TRP A 132 7.91 5.74 -1.46
C TRP A 132 7.16 4.41 -1.39
N HIS A 133 5.95 4.42 -0.86
CA HIS A 133 5.10 3.23 -0.72
C HIS A 133 4.08 3.07 -1.85
N GLN A 134 3.84 4.12 -2.64
CA GLN A 134 3.03 3.94 -3.82
C GLN A 134 3.85 3.24 -4.92
N PRO A 135 3.46 2.06 -5.32
CA PRO A 135 3.73 1.61 -6.65
C PRO A 135 2.94 2.53 -7.57
N GLY A 136 3.53 3.14 -8.54
CA GLY A 136 2.98 4.09 -9.50
C GLY A 136 1.54 3.95 -10.02
N PHE A 137 0.61 3.47 -9.22
CA PHE A 137 -0.76 3.12 -9.58
C PHE A 137 -1.85 3.75 -8.70
N GLY A 138 -1.53 4.60 -7.73
CA GLY A 138 -2.52 5.33 -6.93
C GLY A 138 -2.54 6.81 -7.27
N PRO A 139 -3.67 7.41 -7.66
CA PRO A 139 -3.74 8.85 -7.79
C PRO A 139 -4.17 9.49 -6.47
N THR A 140 -3.41 10.46 -5.99
CA THR A 140 -3.98 11.53 -5.20
C THR A 140 -4.23 12.72 -6.13
N ARG A 141 -5.36 13.41 -5.98
CA ARG A 141 -5.73 14.57 -6.81
C ARG A 141 -4.69 15.68 -6.74
N ASN A 142 -3.94 15.77 -5.66
CA ASN A 142 -2.89 16.77 -5.46
C ASN A 142 -1.61 16.52 -6.28
N GLU A 143 -1.43 15.30 -6.82
CA GLU A 143 -0.34 14.95 -7.72
C GLU A 143 -0.67 15.24 -9.19
N GLU A 144 -1.92 15.55 -9.47
CA GLU A 144 -2.35 15.83 -10.83
C GLU A 144 -2.29 17.32 -11.15
N PRO A 145 -1.55 17.67 -12.18
CA PRO A 145 -1.49 19.04 -12.63
C PRO A 145 -2.87 19.51 -13.08
N ARG A 146 -3.34 20.65 -12.57
CA ARG A 146 -4.56 21.34 -13.05
C ARG A 146 -4.51 21.69 -14.56
N ARG A 147 -3.37 21.53 -15.20
CA ARG A 147 -3.17 21.62 -16.65
C ARG A 147 -2.47 20.35 -17.09
N TYR A 148 -2.92 19.75 -18.17
CA TYR A 148 -2.37 18.55 -18.81
C TYR A 148 -0.86 18.70 -19.17
N SER A 149 -0.02 18.88 -18.19
CA SER A 149 1.42 18.72 -18.41
C SER A 149 1.69 17.23 -18.45
N ARG A 150 2.27 16.78 -19.52
CA ARG A 150 2.65 15.38 -19.68
C ARG A 150 3.62 15.02 -18.56
N TRP A 151 3.29 14.02 -17.75
CA TRP A 151 4.19 13.46 -16.73
C TRP A 151 5.34 12.65 -17.37
N TYR A 152 5.33 12.48 -18.69
CA TYR A 152 6.31 11.70 -19.43
C TYR A 152 6.93 12.52 -20.56
N THR A 153 8.13 12.12 -20.96
CA THR A 153 8.84 12.60 -22.14
C THR A 153 9.01 11.45 -23.14
N TRP A 154 9.05 11.75 -24.43
CA TRP A 154 9.39 10.79 -25.48
C TRP A 154 10.92 10.64 -25.61
N LYS A 155 11.62 10.61 -24.47
CA LYS A 155 13.06 10.31 -24.36
C LYS A 155 13.22 9.09 -23.46
N PRO A 156 14.11 8.14 -23.79
CA PRO A 156 14.42 7.03 -22.89
C PRO A 156 14.93 7.57 -21.57
N ASP A 157 14.30 7.11 -20.48
CA ASP A 157 14.59 7.54 -19.12
C ASP A 157 14.73 6.34 -18.20
N TYR A 158 15.49 6.46 -17.12
CA TYR A 158 15.70 5.38 -16.18
C TYR A 158 15.77 5.85 -14.75
N ARG A 159 15.48 4.91 -13.85
CA ARG A 159 15.56 5.06 -12.41
C ARG A 159 15.93 3.73 -11.79
N ALA A 160 16.75 3.72 -10.74
CA ALA A 160 17.15 2.51 -10.02
C ALA A 160 17.11 2.71 -8.51
N GLY A 161 16.96 1.63 -7.77
CA GLY A 161 16.99 1.67 -6.32
C GLY A 161 17.52 0.37 -5.72
N LEU A 162 18.15 0.50 -4.55
CA LEU A 162 18.64 -0.61 -3.74
C LEU A 162 18.32 -0.31 -2.27
N GLU A 163 17.79 -1.29 -1.58
CA GLU A 163 17.60 -1.28 -0.14
C GLU A 163 18.06 -2.60 0.45
N LEU A 164 18.93 -2.50 1.45
CA LEU A 164 19.36 -3.63 2.27
C LEU A 164 18.69 -3.53 3.64
N ILE A 165 18.23 -4.67 4.15
CA ILE A 165 17.66 -4.77 5.49
C ILE A 165 18.44 -5.81 6.28
N ALA A 166 18.74 -5.49 7.53
CA ALA A 166 19.31 -6.40 8.52
C ALA A 166 18.35 -6.56 9.69
N LYS A 167 18.23 -7.77 10.16
CA LYS A 167 17.42 -8.18 11.30
C LYS A 167 18.35 -8.51 12.48
N PRO A 168 18.56 -7.60 13.46
CA PRO A 168 19.52 -7.82 14.53
C PRO A 168 19.25 -9.09 15.37
N GLU A 169 17.97 -9.42 15.59
CA GLU A 169 17.59 -10.58 16.41
C GLU A 169 17.81 -11.93 15.74
N SER A 170 17.60 -12.04 14.42
CA SER A 170 17.84 -13.28 13.67
C SER A 170 19.23 -13.35 13.03
N GLY A 171 19.95 -12.22 12.95
CA GLY A 171 21.22 -12.11 12.22
C GLY A 171 21.05 -12.14 10.69
N GLU A 172 19.83 -12.12 10.20
CA GLU A 172 19.53 -12.14 8.77
C GLU A 172 19.84 -10.79 8.14
N THR A 173 20.55 -10.80 7.00
CA THR A 173 20.69 -9.63 6.13
C THR A 173 20.27 -10.01 4.73
N ARG A 174 19.41 -9.19 4.11
CA ARG A 174 18.89 -9.46 2.77
C ARG A 174 18.70 -8.19 1.95
N ILE A 175 18.66 -8.37 0.62
CA ILE A 175 18.17 -7.36 -0.29
C ILE A 175 16.65 -7.26 -0.11
N TYR A 176 16.18 -6.09 0.37
CA TYR A 176 14.76 -5.82 0.53
C TYR A 176 14.16 -5.28 -0.77
N GLU A 177 14.75 -4.24 -1.34
CA GLU A 177 14.45 -3.77 -2.69
C GLU A 177 15.72 -3.74 -3.56
N ALA A 178 15.59 -4.12 -4.81
CA ALA A 178 16.59 -3.89 -5.86
C ALA A 178 15.86 -3.85 -7.19
N PHE A 179 15.79 -2.70 -7.82
CA PHE A 179 15.00 -2.54 -9.03
C PHE A 179 15.65 -1.60 -10.04
N LEU A 180 15.32 -1.84 -11.30
CA LEU A 180 15.54 -0.93 -12.42
C LEU A 180 14.18 -0.60 -13.08
N GLN A 181 13.95 0.67 -13.34
CA GLN A 181 12.80 1.16 -14.08
C GLN A 181 13.28 1.87 -15.35
N LEU A 182 12.69 1.51 -16.46
CA LEU A 182 12.88 2.15 -17.76
C LEU A 182 11.57 2.77 -18.20
N ARG A 183 11.62 3.98 -18.74
CA ARG A 183 10.45 4.71 -19.22
C ARG A 183 10.69 5.28 -20.62
N TYR A 184 9.68 5.16 -21.47
CA TYR A 184 9.63 5.83 -22.76
C TYR A 184 8.20 6.27 -23.07
N GLY A 185 7.96 7.55 -23.18
CA GLY A 185 6.60 8.06 -23.22
C GLY A 185 5.81 7.64 -21.97
N PRO A 186 4.56 7.21 -22.11
CA PRO A 186 3.74 6.75 -20.99
C PRO A 186 4.06 5.31 -20.56
N PHE A 187 4.89 4.59 -21.30
CA PHE A 187 5.20 3.19 -21.01
C PHE A 187 6.38 3.07 -20.05
N GLN A 188 6.25 2.16 -19.10
CA GLN A 188 7.28 1.85 -18.13
C GLN A 188 7.48 0.34 -18.02
N VAL A 189 8.74 -0.07 -17.94
CA VAL A 189 9.16 -1.41 -17.56
C VAL A 189 9.86 -1.33 -16.21
N THR A 190 9.50 -2.20 -15.29
CA THR A 190 10.17 -2.33 -13.99
C THR A 190 10.63 -3.76 -13.82
N GLY A 191 11.92 -3.97 -13.56
CA GLY A 191 12.48 -5.28 -13.22
C GLY A 191 13.09 -5.27 -11.83
N GLY A 192 12.92 -6.37 -11.07
CA GLY A 192 13.49 -6.55 -9.76
C GLY A 192 12.51 -6.59 -8.60
N ARG A 193 13.01 -6.43 -7.37
CA ARG A 193 12.22 -6.38 -6.13
C ARG A 193 11.84 -4.94 -5.82
N ARG A 194 10.57 -4.63 -5.82
CA ARG A 194 10.05 -3.33 -5.43
C ARG A 194 8.69 -3.48 -4.75
N ALA A 195 8.51 -2.80 -3.61
CA ALA A 195 7.24 -2.78 -2.92
C ALA A 195 6.15 -2.15 -3.79
N TYR A 196 4.96 -2.73 -3.77
CA TYR A 196 3.79 -2.21 -4.48
C TYR A 196 2.50 -2.68 -3.81
N THR A 197 1.42 -2.01 -4.14
CA THR A 197 0.06 -2.34 -3.72
C THR A 197 -0.88 -2.17 -4.90
N THR A 198 -2.09 -2.66 -4.81
CA THR A 198 -3.09 -2.53 -5.87
C THR A 198 -4.39 -1.96 -5.32
N GLY A 199 -5.20 -1.39 -6.22
CA GLY A 199 -6.55 -0.99 -5.91
C GLY A 199 -6.72 0.46 -5.47
N PHE A 200 -7.96 0.80 -5.03
CA PHE A 200 -8.37 2.15 -4.62
C PHE A 200 -8.26 2.40 -3.12
N ALA A 201 -7.95 1.37 -2.32
CA ALA A 201 -7.80 1.51 -0.88
C ALA A 201 -6.68 2.50 -0.53
N TYR A 202 -6.93 3.39 0.43
CA TYR A 202 -5.93 4.33 0.91
C TYR A 202 -5.02 3.65 1.93
N HIS A 203 -3.99 2.98 1.46
CA HIS A 203 -3.14 2.08 2.23
C HIS A 203 -2.56 2.63 3.53
N PRO A 204 -2.19 3.92 3.68
CA PRO A 204 -1.70 4.44 4.95
C PRO A 204 -2.67 4.25 6.12
N LEU A 205 -3.98 4.27 5.84
CA LEU A 205 -5.03 4.17 6.84
C LEU A 205 -5.95 2.95 6.68
N SER A 206 -5.85 2.22 5.55
CA SER A 206 -6.79 1.14 5.20
C SER A 206 -6.61 -0.10 6.06
N ALA A 207 -7.69 -0.88 6.20
CA ALA A 207 -7.68 -2.24 6.73
C ALA A 207 -6.91 -3.24 5.81
N GLY A 208 -6.46 -2.79 4.65
CA GLY A 208 -5.73 -3.55 3.64
C GLY A 208 -6.61 -3.98 2.47
N SER A 209 -6.11 -3.73 1.25
CA SER A 209 -6.73 -4.23 0.02
C SER A 209 -6.88 -5.74 0.05
N MET A 210 -7.94 -6.26 -0.55
CA MET A 210 -8.14 -7.70 -0.70
C MET A 210 -7.15 -8.33 -1.69
N GLY A 211 -6.58 -7.56 -2.64
CA GLY A 211 -5.56 -8.04 -3.56
C GLY A 211 -4.16 -7.95 -2.96
N MET A 212 -3.48 -6.81 -3.19
CA MET A 212 -2.15 -6.56 -2.67
C MET A 212 -2.16 -5.38 -1.70
N SER A 213 -1.68 -5.59 -0.48
CA SER A 213 -1.57 -4.61 0.60
C SER A 213 -0.10 -4.42 1.03
N PRO A 214 0.26 -3.40 1.83
CA PRO A 214 1.64 -3.20 2.24
C PRO A 214 2.08 -4.12 3.41
N ASN A 215 1.60 -5.35 3.50
CA ASN A 215 1.95 -6.28 4.56
C ASN A 215 3.21 -7.09 4.28
N TYR A 216 3.46 -7.44 3.02
CA TYR A 216 4.48 -8.41 2.62
C TYR A 216 5.75 -7.72 2.12
N ALA A 217 6.86 -8.45 2.14
CA ALA A 217 8.12 -7.99 1.57
C ALA A 217 8.09 -8.06 0.03
N PRO A 218 8.80 -7.18 -0.68
CA PRO A 218 8.86 -7.24 -2.14
C PRO A 218 9.45 -8.55 -2.65
N PHE A 219 8.87 -9.12 -3.69
CA PHE A 219 9.38 -10.27 -4.43
C PHE A 219 9.89 -9.88 -5.83
N PRO A 220 10.74 -10.71 -6.45
CA PRO A 220 11.24 -10.46 -7.80
C PRO A 220 10.09 -10.46 -8.81
N ARG A 221 10.01 -9.44 -9.66
CA ARG A 221 9.00 -9.34 -10.72
C ARG A 221 9.47 -8.49 -11.90
N ILE A 222 8.89 -8.75 -13.05
CA ILE A 222 8.96 -7.88 -14.22
C ILE A 222 7.55 -7.33 -14.47
N THR A 223 7.44 -6.02 -14.60
CA THR A 223 6.17 -5.33 -14.85
C THR A 223 6.33 -4.44 -16.08
N VAL A 224 5.36 -4.51 -16.97
CA VAL A 224 5.22 -3.61 -18.12
C VAL A 224 3.87 -2.91 -18.01
N GLY A 225 3.81 -1.60 -18.22
CA GLY A 225 2.53 -0.92 -18.14
C GLY A 225 2.61 0.59 -18.32
N VAL A 226 1.46 1.20 -18.08
CA VAL A 226 1.24 2.63 -18.02
C VAL A 226 0.88 2.96 -16.57
N PRO A 227 1.87 3.39 -15.74
CA PRO A 227 1.69 3.51 -14.29
C PRO A 227 0.76 4.64 -13.87
N HIS A 228 0.61 5.67 -14.68
CA HIS A 228 -0.24 6.82 -14.40
C HIS A 228 -1.35 6.94 -15.43
N TYR A 229 -2.46 7.54 -15.06
CA TYR A 229 -3.56 7.76 -15.97
C TYR A 229 -3.16 8.60 -17.19
N ILE A 230 -3.55 8.13 -18.36
CA ILE A 230 -3.42 8.86 -19.64
C ILE A 230 -4.80 8.94 -20.30
N PRO A 231 -5.06 10.00 -21.07
CA PRO A 231 -6.31 10.09 -21.82
C PRO A 231 -6.46 8.92 -22.80
N VAL A 232 -7.64 8.31 -22.82
CA VAL A 232 -7.99 7.30 -23.82
C VAL A 232 -8.18 8.01 -25.17
N PRO A 233 -7.54 7.54 -26.26
CA PRO A 233 -7.75 8.10 -27.60
C PRO A 233 -9.23 8.11 -27.98
N PHE A 234 -9.65 9.08 -28.77
CA PHE A 234 -11.02 9.25 -29.32
C PHE A 234 -12.13 9.51 -28.28
N THR A 235 -11.82 9.65 -27.01
CA THR A 235 -12.80 9.98 -25.95
C THR A 235 -12.85 11.46 -25.62
N PHE A 236 -12.26 12.32 -26.45
CA PHE A 236 -12.14 13.77 -26.17
C PHE A 236 -11.58 14.09 -24.78
N ARG A 237 -10.74 13.20 -24.26
CA ARG A 237 -10.17 13.24 -22.91
C ARG A 237 -11.20 13.12 -21.77
N HIS A 238 -12.38 12.60 -22.03
CA HIS A 238 -13.38 12.35 -21.00
C HIS A 238 -13.05 11.10 -20.17
N LEU A 239 -12.30 10.16 -20.75
CA LEU A 239 -11.84 8.96 -20.07
C LEU A 239 -10.33 8.89 -20.02
N GLU A 240 -9.82 8.36 -18.93
CA GLU A 240 -8.41 8.12 -18.68
C GLU A 240 -8.20 6.66 -18.27
N ILE A 241 -7.06 6.10 -18.70
CA ILE A 241 -6.70 4.70 -18.47
C ILE A 241 -5.29 4.60 -17.89
N LYS A 242 -5.08 3.65 -16.98
CA LYS A 242 -3.79 3.11 -16.58
C LYS A 242 -3.88 1.60 -16.52
N GLY A 243 -2.73 0.90 -16.55
CA GLY A 243 -2.75 -0.55 -16.43
C GLY A 243 -1.35 -1.14 -16.43
N HIS A 244 -1.28 -2.41 -16.08
CA HIS A 244 -0.03 -3.14 -16.01
C HIS A 244 -0.23 -4.62 -16.31
N TYR A 245 0.87 -5.25 -16.68
CA TYR A 245 1.03 -6.67 -16.85
C TYR A 245 2.34 -7.09 -16.19
N ALA A 246 2.31 -8.11 -15.35
CA ALA A 246 3.48 -8.53 -14.61
C ALA A 246 3.59 -10.04 -14.49
N HIS A 247 4.84 -10.48 -14.37
CA HIS A 247 5.21 -11.83 -14.01
C HIS A 247 6.21 -11.78 -12.86
N ALA A 248 6.00 -12.61 -11.85
CA ALA A 248 6.80 -12.64 -10.63
C ALA A 248 7.18 -14.05 -10.23
N TRP A 249 8.21 -14.15 -9.40
CA TRP A 249 8.75 -15.36 -8.82
C TRP A 249 8.59 -15.30 -7.31
N LEU A 250 7.93 -16.29 -6.73
CA LEU A 250 7.78 -16.41 -5.28
C LEU A 250 8.91 -17.29 -4.76
N ASP A 251 10.01 -16.66 -4.39
CA ASP A 251 11.28 -17.29 -3.99
C ASP A 251 11.41 -17.46 -2.46
N ASP A 252 10.28 -17.64 -1.78
CA ASP A 252 10.23 -17.98 -0.37
C ASP A 252 10.10 -19.51 -0.17
N ASP A 253 10.30 -19.96 1.07
CA ASP A 253 10.10 -21.35 1.45
C ASP A 253 8.61 -21.66 1.47
N ARG A 254 8.16 -22.53 0.55
CA ARG A 254 6.75 -22.82 0.32
C ARG A 254 6.50 -24.31 0.19
N PHE A 255 5.27 -24.73 0.49
CA PHE A 255 4.82 -26.11 0.33
C PHE A 255 4.93 -26.56 -1.14
N THR A 256 4.39 -25.81 -2.08
CA THR A 256 4.67 -25.96 -3.51
C THR A 256 5.82 -25.02 -3.83
N THR A 257 6.98 -25.56 -4.16
CA THR A 257 8.21 -24.79 -4.34
C THR A 257 8.25 -24.07 -5.67
N ASP A 258 8.90 -22.90 -5.69
CA ASP A 258 9.18 -22.10 -6.89
C ASP A 258 7.96 -21.78 -7.77
N PRO A 259 6.78 -21.47 -7.23
CA PRO A 259 5.64 -21.07 -8.04
C PRO A 259 5.86 -19.68 -8.61
N TRP A 260 5.21 -19.43 -9.73
CA TRP A 260 5.15 -18.12 -10.37
C TRP A 260 3.87 -17.40 -10.03
N LEU A 261 3.90 -16.07 -10.14
CA LEU A 261 2.72 -15.23 -10.00
C LEU A 261 2.55 -14.40 -11.28
N HIS A 262 1.44 -14.63 -11.97
CA HIS A 262 0.95 -13.75 -13.02
C HIS A 262 0.08 -12.65 -12.43
N GLU A 263 0.19 -11.42 -12.96
CA GLU A 263 -0.66 -10.30 -12.57
C GLU A 263 -0.97 -9.42 -13.78
N LYS A 264 -2.22 -9.00 -13.89
CA LYS A 264 -2.65 -7.97 -14.83
C LYS A 264 -3.69 -7.06 -14.16
N GLY A 265 -3.62 -5.77 -14.50
CA GLY A 265 -4.56 -4.78 -13.96
C GLY A 265 -4.88 -3.70 -14.98
N VAL A 266 -6.12 -3.27 -14.99
CA VAL A 266 -6.60 -2.15 -15.78
C VAL A 266 -7.51 -1.27 -14.93
N TYR A 267 -7.35 0.04 -15.07
CA TYR A 267 -8.13 1.03 -14.36
C TYR A 267 -8.58 2.12 -15.32
N LEU A 268 -9.84 2.45 -15.25
CA LEU A 268 -10.47 3.52 -16.01
C LEU A 268 -11.04 4.54 -15.06
N ARG A 269 -11.04 5.81 -15.46
CA ARG A 269 -11.74 6.86 -14.74
C ARG A 269 -12.24 7.95 -15.67
N THR A 270 -13.21 8.70 -15.20
CA THR A 270 -13.56 10.00 -15.81
C THR A 270 -12.47 11.02 -15.50
N ARG A 271 -12.46 12.13 -16.23
CA ARG A 271 -11.50 13.22 -16.00
C ARG A 271 -11.43 13.60 -14.51
N SER A 272 -10.21 13.83 -14.05
CA SER A 272 -9.93 14.19 -12.65
C SER A 272 -10.45 15.59 -12.25
N ASP A 273 -10.63 16.49 -13.22
CA ASP A 273 -11.13 17.85 -13.01
C ASP A 273 -12.67 17.98 -12.99
N TRP A 274 -13.38 16.86 -13.18
CA TRP A 274 -14.83 16.85 -13.04
C TRP A 274 -15.25 16.90 -11.56
N PRO A 275 -16.36 17.59 -11.25
CA PRO A 275 -16.86 17.67 -9.88
C PRO A 275 -17.26 16.31 -9.32
N VAL A 276 -17.71 15.41 -10.18
CA VAL A 276 -17.98 14.00 -9.85
C VAL A 276 -17.06 13.12 -10.68
N ARG A 277 -16.32 12.25 -10.04
CA ARG A 277 -15.35 11.35 -10.66
C ARG A 277 -15.78 9.91 -10.46
N LEU A 278 -15.94 9.19 -11.55
CA LEU A 278 -16.20 7.76 -11.56
C LEU A 278 -14.90 7.02 -11.86
N GLN A 279 -14.68 5.91 -11.17
CA GLN A 279 -13.52 5.05 -11.38
C GLN A 279 -13.96 3.59 -11.43
N GLY A 280 -13.29 2.79 -12.25
CA GLY A 280 -13.45 1.35 -12.30
C GLY A 280 -12.07 0.70 -12.39
N GLY A 281 -11.89 -0.42 -11.74
CA GLY A 281 -10.65 -1.19 -11.74
C GLY A 281 -10.92 -2.69 -11.81
N PHE A 282 -9.99 -3.38 -12.43
CA PHE A 282 -9.94 -4.83 -12.47
C PHE A 282 -8.49 -5.26 -12.31
N THR A 283 -8.23 -6.11 -11.33
CA THR A 283 -6.91 -6.72 -11.13
C THR A 283 -7.10 -8.21 -10.97
N HIS A 284 -6.31 -8.99 -11.70
CA HIS A 284 -6.32 -10.44 -11.67
C HIS A 284 -4.92 -10.94 -11.37
N PHE A 285 -4.84 -11.90 -10.50
CA PHE A 285 -3.64 -12.60 -10.07
C PHE A 285 -3.84 -14.09 -10.32
N ALA A 286 -2.76 -14.81 -10.63
CA ALA A 286 -2.77 -16.25 -10.69
C ALA A 286 -1.41 -16.82 -10.24
N MET A 287 -1.41 -17.61 -9.18
CA MET A 287 -0.28 -18.42 -8.76
C MET A 287 -0.28 -19.69 -9.58
N TRP A 288 0.85 -20.05 -10.22
CA TRP A 288 0.89 -21.17 -11.16
C TRP A 288 2.29 -21.77 -11.25
N GLY A 289 2.41 -22.95 -11.86
CA GLY A 289 3.67 -23.66 -11.96
C GLY A 289 4.22 -24.12 -10.60
N GLY A 290 5.50 -24.29 -10.49
CA GLY A 290 6.17 -24.82 -9.30
C GLY A 290 6.13 -26.33 -9.20
N THR A 291 6.59 -26.87 -8.05
CA THR A 291 6.64 -28.32 -7.81
C THR A 291 5.92 -28.64 -6.50
N HIS A 292 4.82 -29.38 -6.59
CA HIS A 292 4.10 -29.90 -5.45
C HIS A 292 4.82 -31.14 -4.88
N PRO A 293 4.99 -31.28 -3.55
CA PRO A 293 5.79 -32.35 -2.97
C PRO A 293 5.21 -33.75 -3.20
N GLU A 294 3.90 -33.87 -3.37
CA GLU A 294 3.20 -35.15 -3.55
C GLU A 294 2.80 -35.38 -5.01
N LEU A 295 2.49 -34.34 -5.77
CA LEU A 295 1.96 -34.43 -7.12
C LEU A 295 3.00 -34.13 -8.22
N GLY A 296 4.22 -33.71 -7.83
CA GLY A 296 5.26 -33.37 -8.77
C GLY A 296 5.11 -31.98 -9.43
N PRO A 297 5.74 -31.75 -10.58
CA PRO A 297 5.76 -30.44 -11.25
C PRO A 297 4.38 -30.09 -11.82
N ALA A 298 3.91 -28.89 -11.49
CA ALA A 298 2.68 -28.34 -12.04
C ALA A 298 2.86 -27.91 -13.50
N PRO A 299 1.76 -27.78 -14.29
CA PRO A 299 1.81 -27.30 -15.67
C PRO A 299 2.55 -25.97 -15.78
N ALA A 300 3.61 -25.93 -16.61
CA ALA A 300 4.53 -24.80 -16.69
C ALA A 300 5.00 -24.45 -18.11
N ARG A 301 4.35 -24.99 -19.13
CA ARG A 301 4.65 -24.69 -20.55
C ARG A 301 4.09 -23.31 -20.93
N PHE A 302 4.54 -22.74 -22.03
CA PHE A 302 4.04 -21.46 -22.54
C PHE A 302 2.53 -21.50 -22.86
N GLU A 303 2.01 -22.64 -23.32
CA GLU A 303 0.58 -22.84 -23.54
C GLU A 303 -0.21 -22.78 -22.24
N ASP A 304 0.31 -23.40 -21.17
CA ASP A 304 -0.29 -23.35 -19.83
C ASP A 304 -0.29 -21.91 -19.30
N TYR A 305 0.79 -21.17 -19.54
CA TYR A 305 0.83 -19.74 -19.21
C TYR A 305 -0.28 -18.94 -19.89
N LEU A 306 -0.52 -19.18 -21.18
CA LEU A 306 -1.62 -18.50 -21.87
C LEU A 306 -2.98 -18.90 -21.27
N ARG A 307 -3.17 -20.15 -20.86
CA ARG A 307 -4.38 -20.59 -20.15
C ARG A 307 -4.53 -19.89 -18.81
N VAL A 308 -3.47 -19.79 -18.02
CA VAL A 308 -3.43 -19.02 -16.76
C VAL A 308 -3.80 -17.57 -16.99
N VAL A 309 -3.23 -16.92 -18.01
CA VAL A 309 -3.54 -15.51 -18.34
C VAL A 309 -5.04 -15.31 -18.62
N PHE A 310 -5.70 -16.27 -19.27
CA PHE A 310 -7.11 -16.18 -19.63
C PHE A 310 -8.05 -16.94 -18.69
N GLY A 311 -7.53 -17.52 -17.59
CA GLY A 311 -8.34 -18.26 -16.62
C GLY A 311 -9.00 -19.51 -17.24
N ARG A 312 -8.23 -20.28 -18.01
CA ARG A 312 -8.72 -21.49 -18.70
C ARG A 312 -8.21 -22.76 -18.04
N SER A 313 -8.99 -23.83 -18.13
CA SER A 313 -8.64 -25.17 -17.68
C SER A 313 -7.53 -25.81 -18.53
N ALA A 314 -6.90 -26.86 -17.99
CA ALA A 314 -5.93 -27.69 -18.71
C ALA A 314 -6.63 -28.55 -19.78
N ASP A 315 -5.88 -28.96 -20.80
CA ASP A 315 -6.37 -29.99 -21.74
C ASP A 315 -6.43 -31.35 -21.04
N PRO A 316 -7.54 -32.09 -21.16
CA PRO A 316 -7.68 -33.42 -20.55
C PRO A 316 -6.64 -34.44 -20.97
N GLY A 317 -6.01 -34.25 -22.12
CA GLY A 317 -4.95 -35.16 -22.68
C GLY A 317 -3.53 -34.74 -22.34
N HIS A 318 -3.34 -33.69 -21.52
CA HIS A 318 -2.00 -33.24 -21.16
C HIS A 318 -1.46 -34.07 -20.00
N GLU A 319 -0.20 -34.53 -20.06
CA GLU A 319 0.44 -35.40 -19.05
C GLU A 319 0.31 -34.79 -17.64
N SER A 320 0.51 -33.47 -17.50
CA SER A 320 0.38 -32.77 -16.19
C SER A 320 -1.06 -32.63 -15.70
N ALA A 321 -2.06 -32.85 -16.53
CA ALA A 321 -3.46 -32.87 -16.12
C ALA A 321 -3.84 -34.16 -15.38
N ILE A 322 -3.09 -35.25 -15.58
CA ILE A 322 -3.30 -36.53 -14.92
C ILE A 322 -3.00 -36.40 -13.42
N ASP A 323 -1.92 -35.69 -13.07
CA ASP A 323 -1.51 -35.49 -11.68
C ASP A 323 -2.29 -34.39 -10.97
N PHE A 324 -2.96 -33.53 -11.75
CA PHE A 324 -3.75 -32.41 -11.26
C PHE A 324 -5.17 -32.39 -11.90
N PRO A 325 -6.00 -33.43 -11.64
CA PRO A 325 -7.29 -33.61 -12.31
C PRO A 325 -8.25 -32.43 -12.08
N GLN A 326 -8.16 -31.74 -10.96
CA GLN A 326 -8.96 -30.55 -10.66
C GLN A 326 -8.74 -29.40 -11.66
N TRP A 327 -7.59 -29.35 -12.36
CA TRP A 327 -7.34 -28.31 -13.36
C TRP A 327 -7.88 -28.66 -14.74
N VAL A 328 -8.41 -29.85 -14.92
CA VAL A 328 -9.22 -30.19 -16.09
C VAL A 328 -10.61 -29.57 -15.97
N ALA A 329 -11.17 -29.57 -14.75
CA ALA A 329 -12.47 -28.96 -14.48
C ALA A 329 -12.38 -27.46 -14.19
N ASN A 330 -11.28 -26.99 -13.59
CA ASN A 330 -11.06 -25.59 -13.20
C ASN A 330 -9.87 -24.97 -13.95
N ALA A 331 -9.74 -23.66 -13.86
CA ALA A 331 -8.60 -22.93 -14.40
C ALA A 331 -7.27 -23.41 -13.77
N ILE A 332 -6.20 -23.46 -14.58
CA ILE A 332 -4.86 -23.85 -14.10
C ILE A 332 -4.32 -22.80 -13.13
N GLY A 333 -4.02 -23.23 -11.90
CA GLY A 333 -3.41 -22.38 -10.89
C GLY A 333 -4.40 -21.90 -9.82
N ASP A 334 -3.94 -21.05 -8.93
CA ASP A 334 -4.72 -20.36 -7.90
C ASP A 334 -5.04 -18.96 -8.40
N HIS A 335 -6.26 -18.75 -8.85
CA HIS A 335 -6.73 -17.48 -9.39
C HIS A 335 -7.37 -16.64 -8.33
N GLN A 336 -7.01 -15.38 -8.30
CA GLN A 336 -7.60 -14.39 -7.41
C GLN A 336 -7.72 -13.06 -8.13
N GLY A 337 -8.64 -12.20 -7.69
CA GLY A 337 -8.73 -10.88 -8.26
C GLY A 337 -9.65 -9.95 -7.51
N VAL A 338 -9.64 -8.71 -7.97
CA VAL A 338 -10.44 -7.63 -7.39
C VAL A 338 -11.08 -6.82 -8.50
N ILE A 339 -12.40 -6.67 -8.42
CA ILE A 339 -13.15 -5.69 -9.20
C ILE A 339 -13.40 -4.50 -8.29
N GLU A 340 -13.16 -3.31 -8.80
CA GLU A 340 -13.23 -2.09 -7.99
C GLU A 340 -14.08 -1.02 -8.66
N PHE A 341 -14.85 -0.33 -7.83
CA PHE A 341 -15.61 0.84 -8.21
C PHE A 341 -15.27 1.98 -7.25
N GLY A 342 -15.11 3.18 -7.79
CA GLY A 342 -14.85 4.37 -7.02
C GLY A 342 -15.70 5.55 -7.49
N LEU A 343 -16.10 6.36 -6.52
CA LEU A 343 -16.85 7.59 -6.71
C LEU A 343 -16.19 8.71 -5.89
N GLY A 344 -15.73 9.75 -6.55
CA GLY A 344 -15.15 10.92 -5.91
C GLY A 344 -16.00 12.16 -6.18
N TRP A 345 -16.17 13.01 -5.16
CA TRP A 345 -16.87 14.28 -5.30
C TRP A 345 -16.33 15.30 -4.31
N GLU A 346 -16.66 16.57 -4.52
CA GLU A 346 -16.31 17.66 -3.62
C GLU A 346 -17.58 18.28 -3.06
N LEU A 347 -17.66 18.40 -1.75
CA LEU A 347 -18.81 18.95 -1.04
C LEU A 347 -18.34 19.65 0.24
N PHE A 348 -18.87 20.88 0.49
CA PHE A 348 -18.53 21.71 1.65
C PHE A 348 -17.02 21.98 1.82
N GLY A 349 -16.27 22.12 0.72
CA GLY A 349 -14.83 22.30 0.74
C GLY A 349 -14.04 21.04 1.16
N MET A 350 -14.72 19.91 1.26
CA MET A 350 -14.14 18.60 1.54
C MET A 350 -14.20 17.73 0.30
N GLU A 351 -13.18 16.94 0.10
CA GLU A 351 -13.11 15.92 -0.93
C GLU A 351 -13.52 14.56 -0.35
N TRP A 352 -14.45 13.91 -1.00
CA TRP A 352 -15.04 12.63 -0.60
C TRP A 352 -14.73 11.60 -1.67
N ASP A 353 -14.14 10.47 -1.27
CA ASP A 353 -13.86 9.34 -2.16
C ASP A 353 -14.47 8.06 -1.55
N ALA A 354 -15.52 7.57 -2.15
CA ALA A 354 -16.09 6.27 -1.82
C ALA A 354 -15.55 5.20 -2.77
N TYR A 355 -15.29 4.00 -2.26
CA TYR A 355 -14.88 2.87 -3.07
C TYR A 355 -15.43 1.54 -2.56
N ARG A 356 -15.53 0.58 -3.45
CA ARG A 356 -15.85 -0.81 -3.18
C ARG A 356 -14.89 -1.72 -3.93
N GLN A 357 -14.27 -2.65 -3.21
CA GLN A 357 -13.51 -3.77 -3.75
C GLN A 357 -14.35 -5.04 -3.62
N ILE A 358 -14.52 -5.75 -4.71
CA ILE A 358 -15.18 -7.05 -4.81
C ILE A 358 -14.08 -8.06 -5.10
N PHE A 359 -13.87 -8.99 -4.18
CA PHE A 359 -12.87 -10.04 -4.31
C PHE A 359 -13.49 -11.28 -4.96
N PHE A 360 -12.73 -11.98 -5.78
CA PHE A 360 -13.10 -13.24 -6.41
C PHE A 360 -11.88 -14.17 -6.52
N GLU A 361 -12.11 -15.47 -6.52
CA GLU A 361 -11.08 -16.50 -6.73
C GLU A 361 -11.25 -17.22 -8.06
N ASP A 362 -12.45 -17.23 -8.62
CA ASP A 362 -12.74 -17.84 -9.92
C ASP A 362 -13.78 -17.06 -10.73
N GLY A 363 -14.19 -17.63 -11.86
CA GLY A 363 -15.23 -17.06 -12.72
C GLY A 363 -16.59 -16.91 -12.06
N SER A 364 -16.90 -17.74 -11.05
CA SER A 364 -18.16 -17.66 -10.30
C SER A 364 -18.22 -16.41 -9.43
N GLY A 365 -17.12 -16.07 -8.77
CA GLY A 365 -16.97 -14.85 -7.97
C GLY A 365 -17.07 -13.57 -8.79
N MET A 366 -16.83 -13.63 -10.10
CA MET A 366 -17.01 -12.48 -11.00
C MET A 366 -18.49 -12.18 -11.31
N ARG A 367 -19.41 -13.08 -10.98
CA ARG A 367 -20.84 -12.86 -11.15
C ARG A 367 -21.38 -11.96 -10.04
N PHE A 368 -21.74 -10.71 -10.35
CA PHE A 368 -22.11 -9.68 -9.36
C PHE A 368 -23.21 -10.09 -8.37
N TYR A 369 -24.15 -10.93 -8.77
CA TYR A 369 -25.23 -11.39 -7.89
C TYR A 369 -24.76 -12.39 -6.82
N HIS A 370 -23.63 -13.05 -7.01
CA HIS A 370 -23.03 -13.93 -6.02
C HIS A 370 -22.16 -13.15 -5.02
N ASN A 371 -21.85 -11.89 -5.27
CA ASN A 371 -20.85 -11.17 -4.54
C ASN A 371 -21.43 -10.25 -3.46
N LYS A 372 -21.70 -10.82 -2.28
CA LYS A 372 -22.13 -10.10 -1.08
C LYS A 372 -20.98 -9.62 -0.22
N ASP A 373 -19.75 -10.05 -0.52
CA ASP A 373 -18.53 -9.70 0.18
C ASP A 373 -17.84 -8.48 -0.43
N GLY A 374 -16.86 -7.95 0.26
CA GLY A 374 -16.02 -6.87 -0.22
C GLY A 374 -15.52 -5.94 0.87
N LEU A 375 -14.61 -5.07 0.46
CA LEU A 375 -14.15 -3.92 1.23
C LEU A 375 -14.85 -2.67 0.69
N ASN A 376 -15.60 -1.99 1.56
CA ASN A 376 -16.23 -0.70 1.24
C ASN A 376 -15.52 0.37 2.04
N GLY A 377 -15.12 1.47 1.41
CA GLY A 377 -14.40 2.55 2.05
C GLY A 377 -14.96 3.92 1.71
N LEU A 378 -14.86 4.82 2.65
CA LEU A 378 -15.13 6.25 2.49
C LEU A 378 -13.98 7.05 3.07
N ARG A 379 -13.27 7.76 2.21
CA ARG A 379 -12.20 8.69 2.57
C ARG A 379 -12.69 10.13 2.46
N ILE A 380 -12.38 10.93 3.48
CA ILE A 380 -12.74 12.34 3.57
C ILE A 380 -11.46 13.13 3.86
N ARG A 381 -11.22 14.19 3.11
CA ARG A 381 -10.07 15.09 3.29
C ARG A 381 -10.43 16.53 2.92
N PRO A 382 -9.74 17.56 3.45
CA PRO A 382 -9.92 18.93 2.99
C PRO A 382 -9.74 19.01 1.48
N GLY A 383 -10.65 19.66 0.79
CA GLY A 383 -10.54 19.92 -0.64
C GLY A 383 -9.35 20.84 -0.90
N SER A 384 -8.75 20.71 -2.07
CA SER A 384 -7.73 21.65 -2.52
C SER A 384 -8.38 22.99 -2.89
N GLY A 385 -8.93 23.69 -1.88
CA GLY A 385 -9.65 24.93 -2.09
C GLY A 385 -8.80 25.95 -2.86
N THR A 386 -9.22 26.31 -4.05
CA THR A 386 -9.20 27.71 -4.41
C THR A 386 -10.00 28.40 -3.32
N SER A 387 -9.35 29.19 -2.46
CA SER A 387 -10.07 30.15 -1.65
C SER A 387 -11.09 30.81 -2.55
N PRO A 388 -12.40 30.77 -2.27
CA PRO A 388 -13.32 31.65 -2.96
C PRO A 388 -12.82 33.05 -2.57
N SER A 389 -12.19 33.72 -3.51
CA SER A 389 -12.10 35.17 -3.43
C SER A 389 -13.56 35.64 -3.47
N ASN A 390 -14.17 35.75 -2.30
CA ASN A 390 -15.37 36.52 -2.11
C ASN A 390 -15.04 37.99 -2.35
N SER A 391 -14.75 38.33 -3.60
CA SER A 391 -15.01 39.66 -4.11
C SER A 391 -16.50 39.74 -4.43
N ILE A 392 -17.35 39.78 -3.43
CA ILE A 392 -18.58 40.55 -3.54
C ILE A 392 -18.09 41.97 -3.66
N SER A 393 -17.92 42.42 -4.89
CA SER A 393 -17.80 43.83 -5.21
C SER A 393 -19.14 44.46 -4.85
N SER A 394 -19.26 44.87 -3.59
CA SER A 394 -20.26 45.88 -3.22
C SER A 394 -20.01 47.06 -4.16
N GLY A 395 -21.00 47.31 -5.03
CA GLY A 395 -20.98 48.45 -5.96
C GLY A 395 -20.61 49.74 -5.23
N ARG A 396 -19.46 50.27 -5.58
CA ARG A 396 -19.05 51.59 -5.11
C ARG A 396 -19.55 52.60 -6.12
N VAL A 397 -20.56 53.30 -5.63
CA VAL A 397 -21.06 54.56 -6.27
C VAL A 397 -19.89 55.53 -6.43
N VAL A 398 -19.77 56.08 -7.63
CA VAL A 398 -18.81 57.12 -7.99
C VAL A 398 -19.08 58.36 -7.18
N GLY A 399 -18.11 58.79 -6.39
CA GLY A 399 -18.06 60.14 -5.77
C GLY A 399 -16.70 60.73 -6.00
N ALA A 400 -16.65 61.78 -6.79
CA ALA A 400 -15.46 62.61 -7.09
C ALA A 400 -15.02 63.36 -5.82
N GLY A 401 -13.72 63.46 -5.58
CA GLY A 401 -13.17 64.32 -4.50
C GLY A 401 -11.65 64.23 -4.42
N SER A 402 -11.03 65.29 -4.80
CA SER A 402 -9.60 65.65 -4.82
C SER A 402 -8.94 65.59 -3.42
N GLY A 403 -7.64 65.29 -3.35
CA GLY A 403 -6.76 65.93 -2.39
C GLY A 403 -5.74 65.10 -1.64
N SER A 404 -4.51 65.40 -1.91
CA SER A 404 -3.35 65.57 -0.99
C SER A 404 -2.55 64.32 -0.52
N MET A 405 -1.25 64.52 -0.78
CA MET A 405 -0.08 63.78 -0.25
C MET A 405 -0.09 63.60 1.27
N GLY A 406 0.34 62.45 1.69
CA GLY A 406 0.71 62.17 3.08
C GLY A 406 1.59 60.91 3.15
N SER A 407 2.87 61.12 3.39
CA SER A 407 3.85 60.10 3.74
C SER A 407 3.54 59.47 5.09
N SER A 408 3.40 58.17 5.21
CA SER A 408 3.54 57.53 6.52
C SER A 408 3.96 56.05 6.37
N ARG A 409 5.10 55.78 6.91
CA ARG A 409 5.60 54.65 7.68
C ARG A 409 5.01 53.28 7.37
N ALA A 410 5.93 52.42 6.92
CA ALA A 410 5.82 50.96 6.92
C ALA A 410 5.43 50.45 8.30
N GLY A 411 4.19 50.06 8.43
CA GLY A 411 3.72 49.18 9.49
C GLY A 411 3.78 47.77 8.96
N SER A 412 4.55 46.91 9.63
CA SER A 412 4.52 45.47 9.44
C SER A 412 3.15 44.92 9.80
N GLY A 413 2.25 44.93 8.83
CA GLY A 413 0.95 44.25 8.93
C GLY A 413 1.15 42.80 8.55
N GLY A 414 1.16 41.91 9.53
CA GLY A 414 1.10 40.48 9.30
C GLY A 414 -0.12 40.15 8.45
N SER A 415 0.09 39.62 7.27
CA SER A 415 -0.93 38.95 6.49
C SER A 415 -1.27 37.64 7.19
N GLY A 416 -2.22 37.68 8.11
CA GLY A 416 -2.90 36.53 8.66
C GLY A 416 -3.72 35.85 7.56
N GLY A 417 -3.06 35.14 6.68
CA GLY A 417 -3.68 34.09 5.88
C GLY A 417 -4.00 32.97 6.85
N GLY A 418 -5.31 32.75 7.12
CA GLY A 418 -5.77 31.75 8.07
C GLY A 418 -5.13 30.39 7.77
N ASP A 419 -4.21 30.03 8.63
CA ASP A 419 -3.65 28.69 8.70
C ASP A 419 -4.77 27.81 9.24
N GLY A 420 -5.59 27.27 8.31
CA GLY A 420 -6.71 26.42 8.66
C GLY A 420 -6.15 25.23 9.46
N ASN A 421 -6.61 25.14 10.69
CA ASN A 421 -6.26 24.15 11.68
C ASN A 421 -6.21 22.75 11.05
N ARG A 422 -5.00 22.20 10.81
CA ARG A 422 -4.75 20.94 10.08
C ARG A 422 -4.76 19.71 10.97
N TRP A 423 -5.48 19.78 12.10
CA TRP A 423 -5.59 18.68 13.05
C TRP A 423 -6.03 17.38 12.39
N ILE A 424 -6.91 17.44 11.41
CA ILE A 424 -7.36 16.28 10.65
C ILE A 424 -7.08 16.53 9.17
N ARG A 425 -6.23 15.68 8.58
CA ARG A 425 -5.93 15.69 7.15
C ARG A 425 -6.76 14.67 6.39
N THR A 426 -6.93 13.48 6.97
CA THR A 426 -7.68 12.39 6.33
C THR A 426 -8.46 11.62 7.37
N ILE A 427 -9.71 11.35 7.05
CA ILE A 427 -10.56 10.38 7.75
C ILE A 427 -10.84 9.27 6.77
N LEU A 428 -10.68 8.02 7.20
CA LEU A 428 -11.06 6.83 6.45
C LEU A 428 -11.99 5.98 7.30
N VAL A 429 -13.10 5.55 6.72
CA VAL A 429 -14.01 4.57 7.31
C VAL A 429 -14.15 3.42 6.34
N GLU A 430 -13.90 2.20 6.80
CA GLU A 430 -14.05 0.99 5.98
C GLU A 430 -14.91 -0.06 6.66
N TYR A 431 -15.58 -0.85 5.84
CA TYR A 431 -16.28 -2.06 6.22
C TYR A 431 -15.84 -3.21 5.34
N LEU A 432 -15.18 -4.20 5.96
CA LEU A 432 -14.78 -5.45 5.33
C LEU A 432 -15.78 -6.55 5.68
N LYS A 433 -16.19 -7.31 4.68
CA LYS A 433 -16.97 -8.54 4.83
C LYS A 433 -16.42 -9.61 3.89
N THR A 434 -16.16 -10.80 4.43
CA THR A 434 -15.66 -11.98 3.69
C THR A 434 -16.41 -13.25 4.11
N THR A 435 -17.68 -13.12 4.45
CA THR A 435 -18.45 -14.21 5.06
C THR A 435 -19.35 -14.96 4.08
N TRP A 436 -19.39 -14.57 2.83
CA TRP A 436 -20.18 -15.23 1.78
C TRP A 436 -19.33 -16.08 0.84
N GLN A 437 -18.10 -15.65 0.54
CA GLN A 437 -17.10 -16.34 -0.25
C GLN A 437 -17.65 -16.89 -1.57
N SER A 438 -18.02 -15.94 -2.45
CA SER A 438 -18.44 -16.11 -3.84
C SER A 438 -19.73 -16.90 -4.10
N GLY A 439 -20.54 -17.16 -3.10
CA GLY A 439 -21.88 -17.65 -3.38
C GLY A 439 -22.30 -18.92 -2.67
N PRO A 440 -23.41 -19.51 -3.11
CA PRO A 440 -24.02 -20.62 -2.45
C PRO A 440 -23.21 -21.91 -2.63
N GLY A 441 -22.99 -22.59 -1.50
CA GLY A 441 -22.57 -23.96 -1.42
C GLY A 441 -21.14 -24.26 -1.87
N PRO A 442 -20.57 -25.39 -1.49
CA PRO A 442 -19.28 -25.84 -1.98
C PRO A 442 -19.31 -26.31 -3.44
N THR A 443 -20.48 -26.55 -4.01
CA THR A 443 -20.63 -26.98 -5.41
C THR A 443 -21.82 -26.28 -6.06
N ASP A 444 -21.71 -25.89 -7.32
CA ASP A 444 -22.87 -25.83 -8.18
C ASP A 444 -23.47 -27.25 -8.18
N PRO A 445 -24.78 -27.38 -8.13
CA PRO A 445 -25.36 -28.70 -8.34
C PRO A 445 -24.79 -29.23 -9.66
N PRO A 446 -24.33 -30.48 -9.70
CA PRO A 446 -23.80 -31.09 -10.90
C PRO A 446 -24.83 -30.85 -12.05
N GLU A 447 -24.34 -30.47 -13.23
CA GLU A 447 -25.22 -30.08 -14.35
C GLU A 447 -26.04 -31.27 -14.91
N GLY A 448 -25.80 -32.48 -14.39
CA GLY A 448 -26.53 -33.69 -14.76
C GLY A 448 -25.65 -34.95 -14.67
N PRO A 449 -26.18 -36.09 -15.19
CA PRO A 449 -25.48 -37.37 -15.11
C PRO A 449 -24.11 -37.45 -15.79
N ASP A 450 -23.77 -36.49 -16.64
CA ASP A 450 -22.48 -36.37 -17.30
C ASP A 450 -21.45 -35.59 -16.50
N ASP A 451 -21.83 -35.02 -15.35
CA ASP A 451 -20.94 -34.32 -14.45
C ASP A 451 -20.15 -35.35 -13.59
N PRO A 452 -18.82 -35.34 -13.55
CA PRO A 452 -18.01 -36.27 -12.78
C PRO A 452 -18.30 -36.25 -11.25
N PHE A 453 -18.98 -35.23 -10.75
CA PHE A 453 -19.42 -35.09 -9.36
C PHE A 453 -20.92 -35.39 -9.17
N TYR A 454 -21.58 -35.89 -10.21
CA TYR A 454 -22.98 -36.30 -10.12
C TYR A 454 -23.14 -37.59 -9.31
N ASP A 455 -23.75 -37.49 -8.14
CA ASP A 455 -24.20 -38.64 -7.36
C ASP A 455 -25.73 -38.55 -7.19
N PRO A 456 -26.52 -39.44 -7.82
CA PRO A 456 -27.97 -39.43 -7.70
C PRO A 456 -28.49 -39.76 -6.30
N GLU A 457 -27.62 -40.27 -5.42
CA GLU A 457 -27.99 -40.60 -4.03
C GLU A 457 -27.60 -39.46 -3.05
N GLU A 458 -26.83 -38.46 -3.50
CA GLU A 458 -26.48 -37.33 -2.69
C GLU A 458 -27.62 -36.30 -2.59
N PRO A 459 -27.94 -35.77 -1.40
CA PRO A 459 -29.06 -34.85 -1.16
C PRO A 459 -28.92 -33.47 -1.82
N TYR A 460 -27.89 -33.25 -2.62
CA TYR A 460 -27.66 -32.00 -3.37
C TYR A 460 -28.67 -31.77 -4.48
N PHE A 461 -29.49 -32.76 -4.83
CA PHE A 461 -30.49 -32.69 -5.89
C PHE A 461 -31.87 -32.25 -5.44
N ASP A 462 -32.06 -32.02 -4.13
CA ASP A 462 -33.33 -31.50 -3.65
C ASP A 462 -33.40 -30.00 -3.96
N THR A 463 -34.27 -29.63 -4.89
CA THR A 463 -34.54 -28.28 -5.35
C THR A 463 -35.01 -27.31 -4.25
N ASP A 464 -35.34 -27.85 -3.05
CA ASP A 464 -35.74 -27.08 -1.87
C ASP A 464 -34.58 -26.68 -0.97
N TYR A 465 -33.34 -26.94 -1.38
CA TYR A 465 -32.15 -26.53 -0.62
C TYR A 465 -32.08 -24.99 -0.50
N PRO A 466 -32.01 -24.46 0.71
CA PRO A 466 -31.88 -23.01 0.87
C PRO A 466 -30.50 -22.57 0.41
N TYR A 467 -30.38 -22.02 -0.80
CA TYR A 467 -29.19 -21.39 -1.38
C TYR A 467 -28.66 -20.20 -0.56
N ASN A 468 -28.82 -20.25 0.75
CA ASN A 468 -28.33 -19.21 1.69
C ASN A 468 -26.98 -19.54 2.32
N PHE A 469 -26.40 -20.66 1.92
CA PHE A 469 -25.10 -21.13 2.38
C PHE A 469 -24.01 -20.57 1.47
N GLY A 470 -23.08 -19.80 2.01
CA GLY A 470 -21.89 -19.32 1.30
C GLY A 470 -20.78 -20.37 1.33
N GLY A 471 -19.59 -20.01 0.83
CA GLY A 471 -18.40 -20.85 0.97
C GLY A 471 -18.03 -21.65 -0.27
N ARG A 472 -18.48 -21.21 -1.43
CA ARG A 472 -18.03 -21.74 -2.70
C ARG A 472 -16.50 -21.58 -2.85
N ASP A 473 -15.98 -20.38 -2.55
CA ASP A 473 -14.56 -20.09 -2.48
C ASP A 473 -14.06 -20.16 -1.04
N GLN A 474 -12.74 -20.17 -0.89
CA GLN A 474 -12.06 -20.19 0.41
C GLN A 474 -10.95 -19.16 0.44
N TYR A 475 -11.36 -17.91 0.44
CA TYR A 475 -10.48 -16.74 0.28
C TYR A 475 -9.09 -16.91 0.91
N TYR A 476 -8.05 -16.76 0.07
CA TYR A 476 -6.64 -16.88 0.37
C TYR A 476 -6.12 -18.30 0.65
N ASN A 477 -6.97 -19.33 0.64
CA ASN A 477 -6.57 -20.71 0.79
C ASN A 477 -6.65 -21.44 -0.54
N HIS A 478 -5.64 -22.23 -0.87
CA HIS A 478 -5.68 -23.08 -2.03
C HIS A 478 -5.03 -24.43 -1.72
N TYR A 479 -5.61 -25.53 -2.16
CA TYR A 479 -5.17 -26.82 -1.72
C TYR A 479 -3.84 -27.27 -2.35
N VAL A 480 -3.53 -26.86 -3.57
CA VAL A 480 -2.22 -27.07 -4.20
C VAL A 480 -1.18 -26.13 -3.63
N TYR A 481 -1.51 -24.84 -3.52
CA TYR A 481 -0.61 -23.80 -3.00
C TYR A 481 -0.92 -23.54 -1.52
N ARG A 482 -0.61 -24.53 -0.65
CA ARG A 482 -1.02 -24.54 0.77
C ARG A 482 -0.52 -23.38 1.61
N ASN A 483 0.50 -22.66 1.19
CA ASN A 483 0.87 -21.37 1.82
C ASN A 483 -0.18 -20.26 1.60
N GLY A 484 -1.13 -20.48 0.69
CA GLY A 484 -2.19 -19.52 0.38
C GLY A 484 -1.64 -18.18 -0.14
N TRP A 485 -2.43 -17.14 0.00
CA TRP A 485 -2.10 -15.78 -0.46
C TRP A 485 -1.10 -15.10 0.45
N THR A 486 0.11 -15.67 0.56
CA THR A 486 1.20 -15.15 1.40
C THR A 486 2.51 -15.06 0.63
N TYR A 487 3.42 -14.24 1.15
CA TYR A 487 4.83 -14.24 0.79
C TYR A 487 5.68 -14.03 2.04
N ARG A 488 6.67 -14.91 2.27
CA ARG A 488 7.53 -14.93 3.47
C ARG A 488 6.71 -14.86 4.77
N ASP A 489 5.67 -15.68 4.84
CA ASP A 489 4.73 -15.77 5.97
C ASP A 489 3.83 -14.53 6.21
N PHE A 490 3.88 -13.52 5.35
CA PHE A 490 2.98 -12.38 5.43
C PHE A 490 1.84 -12.50 4.43
N SER A 491 0.63 -12.14 4.85
CA SER A 491 -0.51 -12.00 3.92
C SER A 491 -0.20 -10.95 2.86
N MET A 492 -0.38 -11.29 1.59
CA MET A 492 -0.26 -10.30 0.51
C MET A 492 -1.47 -9.36 0.44
N GLY A 493 -2.62 -9.80 0.92
CA GLY A 493 -3.83 -8.99 1.03
C GLY A 493 -4.10 -8.46 2.45
N SER A 494 -5.39 -8.40 2.84
CA SER A 494 -5.79 -7.86 4.14
C SER A 494 -5.25 -8.70 5.32
N PRO A 495 -4.64 -8.07 6.34
CA PRO A 495 -4.15 -8.76 7.53
C PRO A 495 -5.27 -9.25 8.45
N LEU A 496 -6.51 -8.81 8.24
CA LEU A 496 -7.68 -9.21 9.02
C LEU A 496 -8.12 -10.66 8.76
N LEU A 497 -7.69 -11.27 7.64
CA LEU A 497 -7.82 -12.70 7.42
C LEU A 497 -6.66 -13.39 8.16
N LEU A 498 -6.98 -14.10 9.25
CA LEU A 498 -5.98 -14.59 10.19
C LEU A 498 -5.28 -15.86 9.69
N GLN A 499 -3.97 -15.82 9.71
CA GLN A 499 -3.13 -16.97 9.40
C GLN A 499 -3.05 -17.94 10.58
N GLN A 500 -2.72 -19.20 10.31
CA GLN A 500 -2.62 -20.29 11.29
C GLN A 500 -1.70 -19.95 12.48
N ALA A 501 -0.60 -19.23 12.22
CA ALA A 501 0.33 -18.85 13.30
C ALA A 501 -0.34 -17.93 14.34
N ARG A 502 -1.23 -17.03 13.92
CA ARG A 502 -2.02 -16.20 14.84
C ARG A 502 -3.22 -16.97 15.41
N GLY A 503 -3.80 -17.87 14.64
CA GLY A 503 -4.84 -18.79 15.14
C GLY A 503 -4.34 -19.64 16.31
N ARG A 504 -3.14 -20.23 16.21
CA ARG A 504 -2.50 -21.00 17.29
C ARG A 504 -2.16 -20.15 18.52
N PHE A 505 -1.89 -18.88 18.37
CA PHE A 505 -1.70 -17.97 19.49
C PHE A 505 -3.01 -17.74 20.26
N TYR A 506 -4.15 -17.66 19.56
CA TYR A 506 -5.45 -17.47 20.19
C TYR A 506 -6.05 -18.78 20.76
N TYR A 507 -5.78 -19.87 20.09
CA TYR A 507 -6.25 -21.22 20.44
C TYR A 507 -5.06 -22.19 20.43
N PRO A 508 -4.23 -22.24 21.52
CA PRO A 508 -3.02 -23.06 21.55
C PRO A 508 -3.29 -24.56 21.32
N ASP A 509 -4.41 -25.08 21.88
CA ASP A 509 -4.85 -26.46 21.77
C ASP A 509 -5.80 -26.69 20.57
N GLY A 510 -6.01 -25.67 19.75
CA GLY A 510 -6.92 -25.74 18.60
C GLY A 510 -6.38 -26.66 17.50
N ASP A 511 -7.24 -27.54 17.03
CA ASP A 511 -6.94 -28.32 15.83
C ASP A 511 -7.17 -27.45 14.60
N PHE A 512 -6.11 -27.17 13.88
CA PHE A 512 -6.13 -26.44 12.61
C PHE A 512 -5.78 -27.39 11.48
N THR A 513 -6.60 -27.37 10.45
CA THR A 513 -6.34 -28.09 9.21
C THR A 513 -5.04 -27.63 8.55
N TRP A 514 -4.73 -28.17 7.38
CA TRP A 514 -3.60 -27.74 6.55
C TRP A 514 -3.71 -26.27 6.05
N ARG A 515 -4.87 -25.62 6.22
CA ARG A 515 -5.15 -24.29 5.70
C ARG A 515 -4.25 -23.23 6.30
N ARG A 516 -3.71 -22.37 5.45
CA ARG A 516 -2.87 -21.26 5.90
C ARG A 516 -3.68 -20.18 6.62
N PHE A 517 -4.86 -19.86 6.11
CA PHE A 517 -5.78 -18.91 6.72
C PHE A 517 -6.90 -19.66 7.44
N VAL A 518 -6.91 -19.53 8.76
CA VAL A 518 -7.80 -20.27 9.67
C VAL A 518 -9.02 -19.44 10.11
N SER A 519 -9.01 -18.14 9.83
CA SER A 519 -10.19 -17.29 9.94
C SER A 519 -10.20 -16.34 8.74
N ASN A 520 -10.75 -16.80 7.63
CA ASN A 520 -10.93 -16.04 6.40
C ASN A 520 -12.37 -15.50 6.25
N ARG A 521 -13.30 -15.88 7.15
CA ARG A 521 -14.65 -15.35 7.27
C ARG A 521 -14.68 -14.24 8.33
N VAL A 522 -14.63 -12.99 7.91
CA VAL A 522 -14.48 -11.83 8.79
C VAL A 522 -15.54 -10.77 8.47
N GLN A 523 -15.98 -10.08 9.51
CA GLN A 523 -16.74 -8.83 9.40
C GLN A 523 -16.02 -7.78 10.25
N ALA A 524 -15.56 -6.70 9.64
CA ALA A 524 -14.80 -5.69 10.35
C ALA A 524 -15.22 -4.27 9.98
N TRP A 525 -15.32 -3.42 10.98
CA TRP A 525 -15.34 -1.97 10.87
C TRP A 525 -13.97 -1.42 11.17
N HIS A 526 -13.50 -0.52 10.36
CA HIS A 526 -12.20 0.10 10.50
C HIS A 526 -12.30 1.61 10.31
N ILE A 527 -11.61 2.35 11.19
CA ILE A 527 -11.51 3.81 11.15
C ILE A 527 -10.02 4.15 11.17
N GLY A 528 -9.59 4.95 10.21
CA GLY A 528 -8.26 5.54 10.13
C GLY A 528 -8.36 7.07 10.19
N LEU A 529 -7.50 7.68 10.98
CA LEU A 529 -7.35 9.13 11.08
C LEU A 529 -5.88 9.49 10.94
N GLU A 530 -5.58 10.54 10.21
CA GLU A 530 -4.25 11.16 10.19
C GLU A 530 -4.36 12.68 10.19
N GLY A 531 -3.35 13.32 10.76
CA GLY A 531 -3.31 14.78 10.84
C GLY A 531 -2.04 15.30 11.49
N GLU A 532 -2.06 16.57 11.84
CA GLU A 532 -0.96 17.26 12.49
C GLU A 532 -1.34 17.66 13.93
N LEU A 533 -0.38 17.54 14.83
CA LEU A 533 -0.49 17.96 16.24
C LEU A 533 0.02 19.40 16.38
N SER A 534 -0.61 20.36 15.68
CA SER A 534 -0.27 21.76 15.81
C SER A 534 -0.82 22.35 17.12
N GLY A 535 -0.07 23.24 17.75
CA GLY A 535 -0.46 23.92 19.00
C GLY A 535 -0.08 23.18 20.28
N LEU A 536 0.45 21.96 20.23
CA LEU A 536 1.00 21.29 21.41
C LEU A 536 2.32 21.92 21.88
N GLU A 537 3.03 22.61 21.00
CA GLU A 537 4.23 23.39 21.32
C GLU A 537 3.96 24.55 22.28
N ASP A 538 2.73 25.02 22.35
CA ASP A 538 2.28 26.11 23.22
C ASP A 538 1.67 25.61 24.54
N ALA A 539 1.72 24.30 24.80
CA ALA A 539 1.16 23.73 26.02
C ALA A 539 1.89 24.25 27.27
N GLU A 540 1.14 24.54 28.32
CA GLU A 540 1.68 25.02 29.61
C GLU A 540 2.64 24.02 30.26
N LEU A 541 2.47 22.72 30.02
CA LEU A 541 3.33 21.67 30.52
C LEU A 541 4.56 21.50 29.61
N ALA A 542 5.73 21.90 30.08
CA ALA A 542 7.00 21.84 29.35
C ALA A 542 7.29 20.48 28.67
N PRO A 543 7.02 19.30 29.26
CA PRO A 543 7.18 18.02 28.58
C PRO A 543 6.27 17.86 27.36
N ILE A 544 5.02 18.33 27.43
CA ILE A 544 4.03 18.25 26.32
C ILE A 544 4.46 19.22 25.22
N ALA A 545 4.85 20.45 25.56
CA ALA A 545 5.35 21.43 24.61
C ALA A 545 6.61 20.91 23.89
N THR A 546 7.52 20.26 24.60
CA THR A 546 8.72 19.66 24.00
C THR A 546 8.36 18.50 23.05
N LEU A 547 7.41 17.66 23.44
CA LEU A 547 6.89 16.57 22.63
C LEU A 547 6.19 17.10 21.38
N GLY A 548 5.37 18.16 21.49
CA GLY A 548 4.69 18.82 20.37
C GLY A 548 5.65 19.45 19.36
N ARG A 549 6.81 19.95 19.80
CA ARG A 549 7.87 20.44 18.89
C ARG A 549 8.56 19.34 18.10
N VAL A 550 8.53 18.11 18.59
CA VAL A 550 9.18 16.94 17.97
C VAL A 550 8.18 16.09 17.21
N LEU A 551 7.05 15.77 17.82
CA LEU A 551 6.04 14.89 17.22
C LEU A 551 4.91 15.74 16.63
N THR A 552 5.02 16.04 15.35
CA THR A 552 4.10 16.94 14.64
C THR A 552 3.01 16.23 13.86
N GLY A 553 3.17 14.93 13.57
CA GLY A 553 2.18 14.14 12.84
C GLY A 553 1.65 12.97 13.66
N TYR A 554 0.40 12.62 13.43
CA TYR A 554 -0.22 11.43 14.04
C TYR A 554 -0.98 10.60 13.03
N ARG A 555 -1.08 9.29 13.32
CA ARG A 555 -1.94 8.32 12.66
C ARG A 555 -2.63 7.47 13.72
N LEU A 556 -3.95 7.39 13.65
CA LEU A 556 -4.77 6.52 14.50
C LEU A 556 -5.51 5.52 13.64
N MET A 557 -5.42 4.24 13.98
CA MET A 557 -6.16 3.15 13.35
C MET A 557 -6.93 2.39 14.42
N VAL A 558 -8.22 2.19 14.21
CA VAL A 558 -9.10 1.44 15.11
C VAL A 558 -9.93 0.47 14.28
N THR A 559 -9.83 -0.81 14.61
CA THR A 559 -10.58 -1.88 13.95
C THR A 559 -11.36 -2.68 14.97
N ARG A 560 -12.63 -2.95 14.67
CA ARG A 560 -13.45 -3.97 15.34
C ARG A 560 -13.72 -5.08 14.36
N ALA A 561 -13.11 -6.24 14.57
CA ALA A 561 -13.28 -7.43 13.76
C ALA A 561 -14.12 -8.48 14.50
N ARG A 562 -14.95 -9.20 13.76
CA ARG A 562 -15.62 -10.41 14.19
C ARG A 562 -15.13 -11.56 13.33
N HIS A 563 -14.45 -12.52 13.93
CA HIS A 563 -13.88 -13.69 13.29
C HIS A 563 -14.86 -14.86 13.33
N LYS A 564 -15.03 -15.54 12.21
CA LYS A 564 -16.00 -16.66 12.08
C LYS A 564 -15.33 -17.95 11.58
N GLY A 565 -14.00 -18.05 11.70
CA GLY A 565 -13.25 -19.20 11.22
C GLY A 565 -13.29 -19.37 9.70
N THR A 566 -13.31 -20.61 9.26
CA THR A 566 -13.50 -21.03 7.86
C THR A 566 -14.87 -21.67 7.66
N TYR A 567 -15.16 -22.17 6.47
CA TYR A 567 -16.37 -22.96 6.21
C TYR A 567 -16.23 -24.44 6.65
N ASP A 568 -15.05 -24.91 7.06
CA ASP A 568 -14.83 -26.31 7.48
C ASP A 568 -15.67 -26.73 8.69
N ASN A 569 -16.06 -25.78 9.52
CA ASN A 569 -16.87 -26.03 10.73
C ASN A 569 -18.34 -25.59 10.57
N ILE A 570 -18.85 -25.57 9.37
CA ILE A 570 -20.21 -25.11 9.09
C ILE A 570 -20.88 -26.09 8.13
N ASP A 571 -22.08 -26.58 8.51
CA ASP A 571 -22.89 -27.41 7.66
C ASP A 571 -23.64 -26.59 6.59
N ILE A 572 -24.27 -27.28 5.67
CA ILE A 572 -25.07 -26.70 4.59
C ILE A 572 -26.24 -25.80 5.06
N PHE A 573 -26.69 -25.98 6.31
CA PHE A 573 -27.69 -25.11 6.93
C PHE A 573 -27.07 -23.91 7.66
N ASN A 574 -25.79 -23.66 7.47
CA ASN A 574 -25.03 -22.61 8.15
C ASN A 574 -24.98 -22.77 9.68
N ARG A 575 -25.09 -24.03 10.17
CA ARG A 575 -24.96 -24.38 11.58
C ARG A 575 -23.51 -24.77 11.88
N ILE A 576 -23.06 -24.49 13.10
CA ILE A 576 -21.75 -24.90 13.58
C ILE A 576 -21.76 -26.40 13.84
N ILE A 577 -20.84 -27.13 13.19
CA ILE A 577 -20.71 -28.59 13.32
C ILE A 577 -20.08 -28.95 14.67
N ASN A 578 -18.96 -28.30 15.01
CA ASN A 578 -18.26 -28.48 16.26
C ASN A 578 -18.21 -27.18 17.05
N PRO A 579 -18.97 -27.05 18.16
CA PRO A 579 -18.97 -25.83 18.98
C PRO A 579 -17.61 -25.53 19.65
N ASP A 580 -16.79 -26.55 19.87
CA ASP A 580 -15.49 -26.41 20.51
C ASP A 580 -14.35 -26.10 19.52
N ALA A 581 -14.63 -26.08 18.23
CA ALA A 581 -13.63 -25.73 17.22
C ALA A 581 -13.21 -24.25 17.33
N PRO A 582 -11.97 -23.92 16.96
CA PRO A 582 -11.50 -22.53 16.92
C PRO A 582 -12.46 -21.63 16.16
N PHE A 583 -12.76 -20.45 16.72
CA PHE A 583 -13.68 -19.44 16.18
C PHE A 583 -15.16 -19.84 16.08
N ALA A 584 -15.59 -20.96 16.63
CA ALA A 584 -16.99 -21.39 16.64
C ALA A 584 -17.90 -20.39 17.35
N ASP A 585 -17.43 -19.78 18.44
CA ASP A 585 -18.09 -18.72 19.20
C ASP A 585 -18.15 -17.36 18.46
N ARG A 586 -17.50 -17.27 17.30
CA ARG A 586 -17.46 -16.05 16.46
C ARG A 586 -16.95 -14.83 17.23
N PRO A 587 -15.76 -14.88 17.81
CA PRO A 587 -15.24 -13.88 18.74
C PRO A 587 -15.05 -12.51 18.09
N ARG A 588 -15.14 -11.49 18.94
CA ARG A 588 -14.88 -10.08 18.58
C ARG A 588 -13.52 -9.65 19.10
N GLN A 589 -12.79 -8.98 18.24
CA GLN A 589 -11.47 -8.44 18.58
C GLN A 589 -11.36 -6.99 18.14
N TYR A 590 -10.74 -6.18 18.98
CA TYR A 590 -10.41 -4.79 18.68
C TYR A 590 -8.91 -4.67 18.49
N HIS A 591 -8.52 -3.95 17.44
CA HIS A 591 -7.13 -3.66 17.12
C HIS A 591 -6.97 -2.15 17.00
N THR A 592 -6.10 -1.56 17.81
CA THR A 592 -5.89 -0.11 17.83
C THR A 592 -4.40 0.18 17.71
N MET A 593 -4.05 1.23 16.98
CA MET A 593 -2.69 1.77 16.90
C MET A 593 -2.75 3.30 16.85
N LEU A 594 -1.97 3.94 17.72
CA LEU A 594 -1.62 5.33 17.62
C LEU A 594 -0.14 5.46 17.27
N GLU A 595 0.15 6.01 16.09
CA GLU A 595 1.51 6.31 15.64
C GLU A 595 1.72 7.82 15.65
N LEU A 596 2.82 8.26 16.23
CA LEU A 596 3.28 9.64 16.28
C LEU A 596 4.60 9.75 15.52
N SER A 597 4.78 10.79 14.75
CA SER A 597 6.00 11.01 13.98
C SER A 597 6.40 12.48 13.94
N GLY A 598 7.70 12.74 13.80
CA GLY A 598 8.17 14.10 13.68
C GLY A 598 9.68 14.21 13.55
N ARG A 599 10.18 15.44 13.49
CA ARG A 599 11.60 15.77 13.29
C ARG A 599 12.30 16.00 14.62
N LEU A 600 13.58 15.69 14.68
CA LEU A 600 14.46 15.99 15.81
C LEU A 600 15.33 17.23 15.48
N PRO A 601 14.84 18.45 15.73
CA PRO A 601 15.45 19.68 15.23
C PRO A 601 16.82 20.02 15.85
N TRP A 602 17.14 19.47 17.04
CA TRP A 602 18.46 19.70 17.66
C TRP A 602 19.58 18.94 16.95
N PHE A 603 19.27 17.83 16.29
CA PHE A 603 20.25 17.02 15.55
C PHE A 603 20.67 17.75 14.27
N ASP A 604 19.73 18.43 13.62
CA ASP A 604 20.00 19.21 12.41
C ASP A 604 21.01 20.34 12.68
N ARG A 605 20.99 20.92 13.89
CA ARG A 605 21.92 21.99 14.30
C ARG A 605 23.35 21.51 14.63
N ALA A 606 23.50 20.26 15.04
CA ALA A 606 24.77 19.70 15.47
C ALA A 606 25.68 19.26 14.30
N PHE A 607 25.06 18.94 13.14
CA PHE A 607 25.77 18.32 12.02
C PHE A 607 25.73 19.11 10.70
N THR A 608 25.02 20.22 10.63
CA THR A 608 24.95 21.06 9.43
C THR A 608 25.30 22.51 9.77
N SER A 609 26.45 22.99 9.26
CA SER A 609 26.83 24.41 9.32
C SER A 609 26.03 25.29 8.38
N ASP A 610 25.29 24.69 7.43
CA ASP A 610 24.51 25.38 6.43
C ASP A 610 22.99 25.17 6.68
N ARG A 611 22.32 26.24 7.11
CA ARG A 611 20.88 26.27 7.43
C ARG A 611 19.97 26.07 6.21
N THR A 612 20.52 26.06 4.99
CA THR A 612 19.75 26.03 3.75
C THR A 612 19.74 24.67 3.07
N SER A 613 20.48 23.68 3.61
CA SER A 613 20.50 22.35 3.03
C SER A 613 19.37 21.49 3.63
N PRO A 614 18.33 21.10 2.86
CA PRO A 614 17.30 20.16 3.31
C PRO A 614 17.85 18.73 3.48
N LEU A 615 19.18 18.59 3.53
CA LEU A 615 19.86 17.37 3.15
C LEU A 615 19.98 16.30 4.24
N ASN A 616 19.64 16.56 5.51
CA ASN A 616 19.81 15.53 6.54
C ASN A 616 18.77 15.67 7.67
N GLU A 617 17.57 15.19 7.43
CA GLU A 617 16.56 15.17 8.47
C GLU A 617 16.63 13.88 9.28
N LEU A 618 16.70 14.01 10.61
CA LEU A 618 16.46 12.89 11.51
C LEU A 618 15.01 12.92 11.98
N ARG A 619 14.30 11.82 11.75
CA ARG A 619 12.90 11.64 12.17
C ARG A 619 12.76 10.55 13.21
N LEU A 620 11.88 10.81 14.15
CA LEU A 620 11.41 9.86 15.16
C LEU A 620 10.01 9.40 14.80
N THR A 621 9.77 8.09 14.94
CA THR A 621 8.44 7.47 14.88
C THR A 621 8.22 6.68 16.16
N MET A 622 7.07 6.84 16.78
CA MET A 622 6.65 6.07 17.95
C MET A 622 5.24 5.53 17.69
N ALA A 623 5.01 4.24 17.93
CA ALA A 623 3.68 3.69 17.84
C ALA A 623 3.33 2.92 19.12
N LEU A 624 2.12 3.15 19.61
CA LEU A 624 1.49 2.38 20.68
C LEU A 624 0.34 1.60 20.07
N SER A 625 0.33 0.28 20.29
CA SER A 625 -0.70 -0.61 19.76
C SER A 625 -1.36 -1.41 20.87
N LEU A 626 -2.65 -1.69 20.69
CA LEU A 626 -3.46 -2.47 21.62
C LEU A 626 -4.35 -3.40 20.84
N ASP A 627 -4.28 -4.69 21.15
CA ASP A 627 -5.30 -5.67 20.81
C ASP A 627 -6.10 -5.98 22.07
N ALA A 628 -7.43 -5.96 21.99
CA ALA A 628 -8.32 -6.21 23.13
C ALA A 628 -9.64 -6.82 22.64
N GLY A 629 -10.13 -7.85 23.33
CA GLY A 629 -11.38 -8.51 22.97
C GLY A 629 -11.50 -9.91 23.53
N GLU A 630 -12.25 -10.73 22.82
CA GLU A 630 -12.56 -12.10 23.22
C GLU A 630 -11.43 -13.09 22.86
N LEU A 631 -10.56 -12.74 21.88
CA LEU A 631 -9.43 -13.59 21.49
C LEU A 631 -8.20 -13.37 22.35
N ALA A 632 -7.78 -12.12 22.55
CA ALA A 632 -6.59 -11.80 23.35
C ALA A 632 -6.59 -10.33 23.78
N ARG A 633 -5.82 -10.05 24.85
CA ARG A 633 -5.52 -8.69 25.31
C ARG A 633 -4.01 -8.52 25.46
N HIS A 634 -3.43 -7.69 24.63
CA HIS A 634 -2.00 -7.37 24.70
C HIS A 634 -1.68 -6.03 24.07
N THR A 635 -0.58 -5.44 24.50
CA THR A 635 -0.10 -4.13 24.05
C THR A 635 1.24 -4.27 23.36
N GLY A 636 1.62 -3.24 22.59
CA GLY A 636 2.92 -3.20 21.96
C GLY A 636 3.39 -1.76 21.71
N ILE A 637 4.70 -1.61 21.65
CA ILE A 637 5.38 -0.34 21.39
C ILE A 637 6.35 -0.53 20.23
N LEU A 638 6.42 0.46 19.34
CA LEU A 638 7.44 0.58 18.30
C LEU A 638 8.13 1.93 18.44
N ILE A 639 9.46 1.92 18.30
CA ILE A 639 10.26 3.13 18.20
C ILE A 639 11.13 2.99 16.95
N GLY A 640 11.09 3.99 16.08
CA GLY A 640 11.85 4.04 14.84
C GLY A 640 12.57 5.36 14.66
N LEU A 641 13.75 5.30 14.06
CA LEU A 641 14.54 6.45 13.65
C LEU A 641 14.85 6.33 12.16
N ARG A 642 14.73 7.43 11.43
CA ARG A 642 15.10 7.53 10.03
C ARG A 642 15.95 8.78 9.79
N TRP A 643 17.04 8.62 9.08
CA TRP A 643 17.98 9.68 8.72
C TRP A 643 18.31 9.63 7.23
N GLY A 644 18.24 10.76 6.54
CA GLY A 644 18.58 10.83 5.12
C GLY A 644 18.11 12.09 4.42
N ASN A 645 18.41 12.16 3.13
CA ASN A 645 17.99 13.23 2.23
C ASN A 645 16.80 12.84 1.36
N ALA A 646 16.29 11.62 1.51
CA ALA A 646 15.08 11.21 0.81
C ALA A 646 13.88 11.96 1.39
N PRO A 647 12.94 12.44 0.58
CA PRO A 647 11.70 13.00 1.09
C PRO A 647 10.92 11.93 1.86
N PHE A 648 10.28 12.36 2.88
CA PHE A 648 9.58 11.51 3.86
C PHE A 648 8.08 11.57 3.69
#